data_b61329737e376db03e9bd7b72ab7274b
#
_entry.id   b61329737e376db03e9bd7b72ab7274b
#
_cell.length_a   1.000
_cell.length_b   1.000
_cell.length_c   1.000
_cell.angle_alpha   90.00
_cell.angle_beta   90.00
_cell.angle_gamma   90.00
#
_symmetry.space_group_name_H-M   'P 1'
#
loop_
_entity.id
_entity.type
_entity.pdbx_description
1 polymer ?
#
loop_
_entity_poly.entity_id
_entity_poly.type
_entity_poly.pdbx_seq_one_letter_code
_entity_poly.pdbx_strand_id
1 'polypeptide(L)'
;MEVVNEIVSIGQEVLPKVDYAQLWSDASHCEVLYLSIAFVILKFTLGPLGPKGQSRMKFVFTNYNLLMSIYSLGSFLSMAYAMYTIGVMSDNCEKAFDNNVFRITTQLFYLSKFLEYIDSFYLPLMGKPLTWLQFFHHLGAPMDMWLFYNYRNEAVWIFVLLNGFIHWIMYGYYWTRLIKLKFPMPKSLITSMQIIQFNVGFYIVWKYRNIPCYRQDGMRMFGWFFNYFYVGTVLCLFLNFYVQTYIVRKHKGAKKIQPARPAGLPPATYYDSLAVSGRTMSPKRQALPITIDGATYDVSAWVNHHPGGADIIENYRNRDATDVFMVMHSQEAVAKLKRMPVMEPSSPDTPVAPKPKRDEPQEDFRKLREEFISKGMFETSFLWYFYKTSTTVGLMVLSILMTVYTNWYFTAALVLGVCYQQLGWLSHDYCHHQVFTNRKINDAFGLFFGNVMQGYSQTWWKDRHNGHHAATNVVGHDPDIDNLPILAWSPEDVKRATPSTRNLIKYQQYYFIPTIASLRFIWCLQSIGGVMSYKSEERNLYYKRQYTKEAIGLALHWVLKATFYCSAMPSFATGLGCFLISELLGGFGIAIVVFLNHYPLDKVEETVWDEHGFSASQIHETLNIKPGLLTDWVFGGLNYQIEHHLWPNMPRHNLTAASLEVQKLCAKHNLPYRAPAIIPGVQKLVSFLGEIAQLAAVPE
;
A
#
# COMPACT_ATOMS: atom_id res chain seq x y z
N MET A 1 9.35 -29.47 9.94
CA MET A 1 9.54 -29.87 8.52
C MET A 1 8.57 -30.96 8.09
N GLU A 2 8.33 -32.01 8.89
CA GLU A 2 7.38 -33.09 8.55
C GLU A 2 5.96 -32.57 8.24
N VAL A 3 5.40 -31.74 9.09
CA VAL A 3 4.06 -31.15 8.89
C VAL A 3 3.97 -30.32 7.61
N VAL A 4 5.02 -29.55 7.29
CA VAL A 4 5.06 -28.75 6.04
C VAL A 4 5.13 -29.67 4.81
N ASN A 5 5.95 -30.72 4.86
CA ASN A 5 6.04 -31.70 3.77
C ASN A 5 4.72 -32.45 3.60
N GLU A 6 4.03 -32.77 4.70
CA GLU A 6 2.71 -33.42 4.66
C GLU A 6 1.65 -32.49 4.06
N ILE A 7 1.64 -31.19 4.41
CA ILE A 7 0.74 -30.20 3.81
C ILE A 7 0.99 -30.07 2.29
N VAL A 8 2.25 -30.03 1.88
CA VAL A 8 2.63 -29.95 0.45
C VAL A 8 2.17 -31.20 -0.29
N SER A 9 2.39 -32.39 0.29
CA SER A 9 1.93 -33.67 -0.26
C SER A 9 0.41 -33.72 -0.42
N ILE A 10 -0.34 -33.29 0.62
CA ILE A 10 -1.80 -33.18 0.55
C ILE A 10 -2.22 -32.21 -0.54
N GLY A 11 -1.57 -31.05 -0.66
CA GLY A 11 -1.85 -30.09 -1.71
C GLY A 11 -1.67 -30.69 -3.12
N GLN A 12 -0.57 -31.42 -3.33
CA GLN A 12 -0.30 -32.10 -4.62
C GLN A 12 -1.33 -33.20 -4.94
N GLU A 13 -1.85 -33.89 -3.93
CA GLU A 13 -2.90 -34.90 -4.10
C GLU A 13 -4.29 -34.31 -4.35
N VAL A 14 -4.60 -33.22 -3.67
CA VAL A 14 -5.96 -32.63 -3.61
C VAL A 14 -6.21 -31.67 -4.76
N LEU A 15 -5.29 -30.75 -5.04
CA LEU A 15 -5.52 -29.70 -6.05
C LEU A 15 -5.94 -30.25 -7.43
N PRO A 16 -5.39 -31.36 -7.93
CA PRO A 16 -5.87 -31.96 -9.19
C PRO A 16 -7.28 -32.55 -9.14
N LYS A 17 -7.80 -32.87 -7.94
CA LYS A 17 -9.13 -33.45 -7.75
C LYS A 17 -10.23 -32.39 -7.58
N VAL A 18 -9.87 -31.11 -7.48
CA VAL A 18 -10.84 -30.03 -7.32
C VAL A 18 -11.52 -29.74 -8.66
N ASP A 19 -12.81 -29.74 -8.71
CA ASP A 19 -13.57 -29.23 -9.84
C ASP A 19 -13.60 -27.70 -9.80
N TYR A 20 -12.59 -27.09 -10.41
CA TYR A 20 -12.44 -25.64 -10.44
C TYR A 20 -13.52 -24.94 -11.26
N ALA A 21 -14.13 -25.63 -12.25
CA ALA A 21 -15.25 -25.06 -13.01
C ALA A 21 -16.49 -24.97 -12.14
N GLN A 22 -16.79 -26.03 -11.39
CA GLN A 22 -17.88 -26.04 -10.43
C GLN A 22 -17.66 -25.00 -9.31
N LEU A 23 -16.48 -25.00 -8.71
CA LEU A 23 -16.11 -24.04 -7.66
C LEU A 23 -16.30 -22.59 -8.14
N TRP A 24 -15.89 -22.31 -9.36
CA TRP A 24 -16.01 -20.99 -9.97
C TRP A 24 -17.48 -20.62 -10.24
N SER A 25 -18.25 -21.55 -10.81
CA SER A 25 -19.67 -21.37 -11.03
C SER A 25 -20.41 -21.07 -9.72
N ASP A 26 -20.16 -21.88 -8.70
CA ASP A 26 -20.80 -21.70 -7.38
C ASP A 26 -20.40 -20.37 -6.73
N ALA A 27 -19.10 -20.01 -6.76
CA ALA A 27 -18.59 -18.79 -6.16
C ALA A 27 -19.04 -17.53 -6.90
N SER A 28 -19.16 -17.54 -8.22
CA SER A 28 -19.53 -16.38 -9.02
C SER A 28 -21.02 -15.98 -8.87
N HIS A 29 -21.86 -16.90 -8.46
CA HIS A 29 -23.30 -16.68 -8.27
C HIS A 29 -23.71 -16.59 -6.79
N CYS A 30 -22.75 -16.65 -5.85
CA CYS A 30 -23.09 -16.68 -4.43
C CYS A 30 -23.08 -15.28 -3.79
N GLU A 31 -23.92 -15.11 -2.79
CA GLU A 31 -24.06 -13.90 -1.99
C GLU A 31 -22.75 -13.50 -1.27
N VAL A 32 -21.89 -14.47 -0.98
CA VAL A 32 -20.58 -14.22 -0.32
C VAL A 32 -19.73 -13.26 -1.13
N LEU A 33 -19.65 -13.42 -2.44
CA LEU A 33 -18.86 -12.54 -3.31
C LEU A 33 -19.39 -11.11 -3.26
N TYR A 34 -20.70 -10.94 -3.48
CA TYR A 34 -21.33 -9.61 -3.54
C TYR A 34 -21.32 -8.90 -2.20
N LEU A 35 -21.62 -9.61 -1.11
CA LEU A 35 -21.62 -9.03 0.24
C LEU A 35 -20.20 -8.72 0.71
N SER A 36 -19.19 -9.51 0.33
CA SER A 36 -17.77 -9.22 0.62
C SER A 36 -17.27 -7.99 -0.15
N ILE A 37 -17.67 -7.84 -1.41
CA ILE A 37 -17.37 -6.63 -2.20
C ILE A 37 -18.04 -5.41 -1.55
N ALA A 38 -19.33 -5.52 -1.20
CA ALA A 38 -20.06 -4.45 -0.51
C ALA A 38 -19.42 -4.09 0.83
N PHE A 39 -18.95 -5.08 1.59
CA PHE A 39 -18.21 -4.88 2.84
C PHE A 39 -16.93 -4.09 2.62
N VAL A 40 -16.13 -4.43 1.61
CA VAL A 40 -14.90 -3.70 1.26
C VAL A 40 -15.22 -2.26 0.87
N ILE A 41 -16.22 -2.03 0.02
CA ILE A 41 -16.63 -0.69 -0.42
C ILE A 41 -17.09 0.15 0.79
N LEU A 42 -17.99 -0.39 1.61
CA LEU A 42 -18.52 0.31 2.78
C LEU A 42 -17.42 0.66 3.79
N LYS A 43 -16.44 -0.22 3.98
CA LYS A 43 -15.29 0.06 4.84
C LYS A 43 -14.55 1.33 4.43
N PHE A 44 -14.37 1.56 3.12
CA PHE A 44 -13.64 2.73 2.62
C PHE A 44 -14.49 4.01 2.57
N THR A 45 -15.81 3.87 2.50
CA THR A 45 -16.72 5.01 2.39
C THR A 45 -17.23 5.52 3.75
N LEU A 46 -17.30 4.66 4.78
CA LEU A 46 -17.83 5.03 6.08
C LEU A 46 -16.89 5.98 6.83
N GLY A 47 -17.45 7.13 7.26
CA GLY A 47 -16.80 8.15 8.08
C GLY A 47 -17.39 8.24 9.49
N PRO A 48 -16.70 8.95 10.41
CA PRO A 48 -17.19 9.16 11.75
C PRO A 48 -18.50 9.98 11.75
N LEU A 49 -19.46 9.50 12.53
CA LEU A 49 -20.73 10.20 12.74
C LEU A 49 -20.54 11.40 13.67
N GLY A 50 -21.38 12.42 13.50
CA GLY A 50 -21.49 13.50 14.49
C GLY A 50 -22.00 13.00 15.87
N PRO A 51 -21.89 13.81 16.95
CA PRO A 51 -22.16 13.37 18.33
C PRO A 51 -23.53 12.70 18.54
N LYS A 52 -24.60 13.25 17.92
CA LYS A 52 -25.95 12.66 18.00
C LYS A 52 -26.01 11.29 17.29
N GLY A 53 -25.35 11.15 16.13
CA GLY A 53 -25.25 9.89 15.38
C GLY A 53 -24.46 8.85 16.16
N GLN A 54 -23.34 9.21 16.77
CA GLN A 54 -22.55 8.32 17.62
C GLN A 54 -23.33 7.82 18.84
N SER A 55 -24.15 8.68 19.47
CA SER A 55 -25.01 8.27 20.59
C SER A 55 -26.06 7.24 20.17
N ARG A 56 -26.74 7.46 19.03
CA ARG A 56 -27.69 6.52 18.46
C ARG A 56 -27.03 5.19 18.08
N MET A 57 -25.88 5.25 17.41
CA MET A 57 -25.11 4.07 17.01
C MET A 57 -24.65 3.27 18.23
N LYS A 58 -24.25 3.93 19.33
CA LYS A 58 -23.91 3.25 20.58
C LYS A 58 -25.09 2.48 21.15
N PHE A 59 -26.30 3.04 21.11
CA PHE A 59 -27.51 2.32 21.54
C PHE A 59 -27.78 1.09 20.66
N VAL A 60 -27.74 1.27 19.34
CA VAL A 60 -27.92 0.15 18.38
C VAL A 60 -26.89 -0.95 18.63
N PHE A 61 -25.62 -0.57 18.78
CA PHE A 61 -24.54 -1.53 18.98
C PHE A 61 -24.57 -2.22 20.35
N THR A 62 -25.14 -1.56 21.36
CA THR A 62 -25.37 -2.19 22.68
C THR A 62 -26.38 -3.34 22.55
N ASN A 63 -27.51 -3.13 21.89
CA ASN A 63 -28.49 -4.17 21.66
C ASN A 63 -27.99 -5.26 20.72
N TYR A 64 -27.24 -4.89 19.69
CA TYR A 64 -26.57 -5.83 18.78
C TYR A 64 -25.64 -6.79 19.54
N ASN A 65 -24.78 -6.28 20.45
CA ASN A 65 -23.87 -7.13 21.24
C ASN A 65 -24.65 -8.11 22.15
N LEU A 66 -25.77 -7.67 22.75
CA LEU A 66 -26.61 -8.56 23.55
C LEU A 66 -27.22 -9.67 22.68
N LEU A 67 -27.79 -9.31 21.54
CA LEU A 67 -28.39 -10.28 20.61
C LEU A 67 -27.37 -11.28 20.07
N MET A 68 -26.17 -10.79 19.68
CA MET A 68 -25.08 -11.66 19.20
C MET A 68 -24.55 -12.58 20.31
N SER A 69 -24.53 -12.12 21.56
CA SER A 69 -24.16 -12.96 22.70
C SER A 69 -25.18 -14.11 22.90
N ILE A 70 -26.48 -13.80 22.92
CA ILE A 70 -27.55 -14.81 23.08
C ILE A 70 -27.53 -15.78 21.89
N TYR A 71 -27.42 -15.25 20.66
CA TYR A 71 -27.35 -16.06 19.44
C TYR A 71 -26.14 -17.02 19.47
N SER A 72 -24.96 -16.53 19.86
CA SER A 72 -23.74 -17.34 19.93
C SER A 72 -23.85 -18.47 20.97
N LEU A 73 -24.48 -18.20 22.13
CA LEU A 73 -24.78 -19.23 23.11
C LEU A 73 -25.75 -20.28 22.55
N GLY A 74 -26.79 -19.83 21.86
CA GLY A 74 -27.77 -20.73 21.19
C GLY A 74 -27.10 -21.62 20.13
N SER A 75 -26.23 -21.05 19.31
CA SER A 75 -25.44 -21.77 18.29
C SER A 75 -24.51 -22.82 18.93
N PHE A 76 -23.81 -22.43 20.01
CA PHE A 76 -22.98 -23.35 20.79
C PHE A 76 -23.77 -24.54 21.33
N LEU A 77 -24.87 -24.28 22.03
CA LEU A 77 -25.69 -25.33 22.66
C LEU A 77 -26.37 -26.24 21.61
N SER A 78 -26.89 -25.66 20.52
CA SER A 78 -27.51 -26.42 19.44
C SER A 78 -26.51 -27.33 18.73
N MET A 79 -25.30 -26.83 18.46
CA MET A 79 -24.25 -27.64 17.84
C MET A 79 -23.74 -28.72 18.80
N ALA A 80 -23.55 -28.41 20.10
CA ALA A 80 -23.16 -29.40 21.10
C ALA A 80 -24.22 -30.55 21.18
N TYR A 81 -25.49 -30.22 21.17
CA TYR A 81 -26.58 -31.21 21.13
C TYR A 81 -26.56 -32.04 19.83
N ALA A 82 -26.38 -31.41 18.69
CA ALA A 82 -26.29 -32.12 17.41
C ALA A 82 -25.13 -33.12 17.42
N MET A 83 -23.94 -32.67 17.86
CA MET A 83 -22.75 -33.54 17.91
C MET A 83 -22.87 -34.67 18.92
N TYR A 84 -23.54 -34.44 20.05
CA TYR A 84 -23.86 -35.50 21.01
C TYR A 84 -24.76 -36.59 20.40
N THR A 85 -25.72 -36.21 19.55
CA THR A 85 -26.67 -37.15 18.95
C THR A 85 -26.12 -37.88 17.71
N ILE A 86 -25.26 -37.24 16.94
CA ILE A 86 -24.73 -37.80 15.67
C ILE A 86 -23.42 -38.56 15.89
N GLY A 87 -22.59 -38.13 16.83
CA GLY A 87 -21.17 -38.47 16.95
C GLY A 87 -20.34 -37.59 16.05
N VAL A 88 -19.01 -37.61 16.22
CA VAL A 88 -18.03 -36.80 15.48
C VAL A 88 -17.11 -37.70 14.69
N MET A 89 -16.53 -37.16 13.59
CA MET A 89 -15.53 -37.82 12.75
C MET A 89 -16.04 -39.13 12.15
N SER A 90 -17.25 -39.11 11.62
CA SER A 90 -17.86 -40.27 10.95
C SER A 90 -17.21 -40.51 9.58
N ASP A 91 -17.05 -41.77 9.17
CA ASP A 91 -16.66 -42.15 7.79
C ASP A 91 -17.72 -41.76 6.75
N ASN A 92 -18.94 -41.47 7.17
CA ASN A 92 -20.02 -40.94 6.34
C ASN A 92 -20.15 -39.42 6.55
N CYS A 93 -19.53 -38.62 5.66
CA CYS A 93 -19.55 -37.15 5.70
C CYS A 93 -20.96 -36.54 5.54
N GLU A 94 -21.94 -37.26 4.98
CA GLU A 94 -23.31 -36.75 4.78
C GLU A 94 -24.14 -36.86 6.06
N LYS A 95 -23.83 -37.80 6.95
CA LYS A 95 -24.61 -38.10 8.16
C LYS A 95 -24.88 -36.85 9.02
N ALA A 96 -23.89 -35.96 9.12
CA ALA A 96 -24.02 -34.74 9.91
C ALA A 96 -25.05 -33.78 9.30
N PHE A 97 -25.00 -33.58 7.99
CA PHE A 97 -25.91 -32.69 7.27
C PHE A 97 -27.32 -33.25 7.08
N ASP A 98 -27.55 -34.57 7.23
CA ASP A 98 -28.87 -35.17 7.26
C ASP A 98 -29.61 -34.87 8.57
N ASN A 99 -28.86 -34.51 9.62
CA ASN A 99 -29.46 -34.04 10.88
C ASN A 99 -29.94 -32.60 10.74
N ASN A 100 -31.21 -32.32 10.93
CA ASN A 100 -31.81 -31.00 10.79
C ASN A 100 -31.24 -29.97 11.75
N VAL A 101 -30.91 -30.35 13.00
CA VAL A 101 -30.36 -29.42 13.99
C VAL A 101 -28.97 -28.99 13.54
N PHE A 102 -28.12 -29.94 13.12
CA PHE A 102 -26.79 -29.65 12.58
C PHE A 102 -26.87 -28.71 11.38
N ARG A 103 -27.68 -29.06 10.38
CA ARG A 103 -27.78 -28.30 9.13
C ARG A 103 -28.29 -26.89 9.36
N ILE A 104 -29.40 -26.73 10.13
CA ILE A 104 -29.96 -25.40 10.41
C ILE A 104 -28.99 -24.55 11.23
N THR A 105 -28.35 -25.14 12.26
CA THR A 105 -27.37 -24.42 13.08
C THR A 105 -26.18 -23.95 12.24
N THR A 106 -25.65 -24.79 11.36
CA THR A 106 -24.56 -24.45 10.43
C THR A 106 -24.97 -23.34 9.46
N GLN A 107 -26.17 -23.41 8.89
CA GLN A 107 -26.68 -22.37 7.99
C GLN A 107 -26.83 -21.02 8.68
N LEU A 108 -27.44 -21.01 9.87
CA LEU A 108 -27.59 -19.78 10.66
C LEU A 108 -26.24 -19.22 11.07
N PHE A 109 -25.29 -20.08 11.40
CA PHE A 109 -23.93 -19.66 11.74
C PHE A 109 -23.20 -19.06 10.55
N TYR A 110 -23.32 -19.64 9.35
CA TYR A 110 -22.82 -19.05 8.12
C TYR A 110 -23.42 -17.66 7.88
N LEU A 111 -24.74 -17.51 7.97
CA LEU A 111 -25.42 -16.23 7.79
C LEU A 111 -25.01 -15.19 8.84
N SER A 112 -24.70 -15.62 10.08
CA SER A 112 -24.25 -14.71 11.13
C SER A 112 -22.91 -14.02 10.81
N LYS A 113 -22.07 -14.60 9.95
CA LYS A 113 -20.80 -14.00 9.55
C LYS A 113 -20.97 -12.69 8.78
N PHE A 114 -22.07 -12.52 8.06
CA PHE A 114 -22.43 -11.23 7.44
C PHE A 114 -22.93 -10.21 8.48
N LEU A 115 -23.62 -10.67 9.54
CA LEU A 115 -24.00 -9.77 10.65
C LEU A 115 -22.76 -9.26 11.41
N GLU A 116 -21.69 -10.04 11.50
CA GLU A 116 -20.43 -9.65 12.11
C GLU A 116 -19.70 -8.50 11.36
N TYR A 117 -20.11 -8.18 10.11
CA TYR A 117 -19.66 -6.97 9.42
C TYR A 117 -20.03 -5.68 10.18
N ILE A 118 -21.11 -5.71 10.97
CA ILE A 118 -21.54 -4.58 11.80
C ILE A 118 -20.45 -4.19 12.80
N ASP A 119 -19.70 -5.16 13.34
CA ASP A 119 -18.56 -4.91 14.24
C ASP A 119 -17.47 -4.06 13.56
N SER A 120 -17.21 -4.38 12.30
CA SER A 120 -16.23 -3.65 11.49
C SER A 120 -16.70 -2.25 11.11
N PHE A 121 -18.00 -2.06 10.87
CA PHE A 121 -18.56 -0.73 10.54
C PHE A 121 -18.70 0.15 11.76
N TYR A 122 -18.95 -0.41 12.93
CA TYR A 122 -19.10 0.34 14.17
C TYR A 122 -17.85 1.17 14.50
N LEU A 123 -16.65 0.62 14.32
CA LEU A 123 -15.41 1.32 14.67
C LEU A 123 -15.20 2.62 13.86
N PRO A 124 -15.24 2.60 12.50
CA PRO A 124 -15.13 3.83 11.70
C PRO A 124 -16.22 4.84 12.01
N LEU A 125 -17.47 4.40 12.21
CA LEU A 125 -18.59 5.28 12.56
C LEU A 125 -18.39 5.97 13.90
N MET A 126 -17.63 5.35 14.82
CA MET A 126 -17.22 5.92 16.12
C MET A 126 -15.88 6.66 16.09
N GLY A 127 -15.30 6.87 14.89
CA GLY A 127 -14.02 7.56 14.71
C GLY A 127 -12.79 6.74 15.13
N LYS A 128 -12.91 5.40 15.21
CA LYS A 128 -11.80 4.51 15.57
C LYS A 128 -11.29 3.75 14.35
N PRO A 129 -9.97 3.52 14.23
CA PRO A 129 -9.43 2.76 13.11
C PRO A 129 -9.82 1.28 13.19
N LEU A 130 -10.12 0.68 12.05
CA LEU A 130 -10.29 -0.76 11.90
C LEU A 130 -8.91 -1.41 11.77
N THR A 131 -8.64 -2.44 12.57
CA THR A 131 -7.37 -3.18 12.51
C THR A 131 -7.33 -4.13 11.32
N TRP A 132 -6.12 -4.45 10.83
CA TRP A 132 -5.91 -5.46 9.78
C TRP A 132 -6.45 -6.84 10.19
N LEU A 133 -6.29 -7.20 11.46
CA LEU A 133 -6.82 -8.42 12.03
C LEU A 133 -8.34 -8.51 11.85
N GLN A 134 -9.08 -7.47 12.25
CA GLN A 134 -10.54 -7.45 12.10
C GLN A 134 -10.97 -7.47 10.64
N PHE A 135 -10.28 -6.70 9.79
CA PHE A 135 -10.60 -6.66 8.37
C PHE A 135 -10.42 -8.03 7.70
N PHE A 136 -9.26 -8.66 7.88
CA PHE A 136 -8.95 -9.94 7.28
C PHE A 136 -9.86 -11.05 7.82
N HIS A 137 -10.10 -11.05 9.15
CA HIS A 137 -10.98 -12.01 9.78
C HIS A 137 -12.42 -11.90 9.25
N HIS A 138 -13.02 -10.72 9.27
CA HIS A 138 -14.42 -10.55 8.85
C HIS A 138 -14.59 -10.71 7.33
N LEU A 139 -13.59 -10.41 6.51
CA LEU A 139 -13.65 -10.66 5.07
C LEU A 139 -13.58 -12.16 4.75
N GLY A 140 -12.73 -12.92 5.41
CA GLY A 140 -12.48 -14.33 5.10
C GLY A 140 -13.43 -15.29 5.79
N ALA A 141 -14.00 -14.95 6.96
CA ALA A 141 -14.87 -15.86 7.71
C ALA A 141 -16.16 -16.28 6.96
N PRO A 142 -16.87 -15.39 6.24
CA PRO A 142 -17.99 -15.82 5.41
C PRO A 142 -17.58 -16.76 4.27
N MET A 143 -16.42 -16.51 3.63
CA MET A 143 -15.91 -17.35 2.54
C MET A 143 -15.57 -18.75 3.03
N ASP A 144 -14.90 -18.84 4.17
CA ASP A 144 -14.56 -20.10 4.81
C ASP A 144 -15.81 -20.90 5.20
N MET A 145 -16.78 -20.24 5.84
CA MET A 145 -18.05 -20.87 6.22
C MET A 145 -18.90 -21.25 5.01
N TRP A 146 -18.86 -20.48 3.92
CA TRP A 146 -19.53 -20.83 2.68
C TRP A 146 -18.98 -22.13 2.09
N LEU A 147 -17.65 -22.29 2.00
CA LEU A 147 -17.03 -23.53 1.52
C LEU A 147 -17.48 -24.73 2.35
N PHE A 148 -17.50 -24.59 3.68
CA PHE A 148 -17.91 -25.68 4.55
C PHE A 148 -19.40 -26.02 4.45
N TYR A 149 -20.27 -25.02 4.33
CA TYR A 149 -21.71 -25.23 4.20
C TYR A 149 -22.11 -25.77 2.81
N ASN A 150 -21.59 -25.14 1.74
CA ASN A 150 -21.93 -25.47 0.35
C ASN A 150 -21.49 -26.88 -0.03
N TYR A 151 -20.29 -27.28 0.39
CA TYR A 151 -19.76 -28.63 0.12
C TYR A 151 -19.98 -29.62 1.26
N ARG A 152 -20.93 -29.34 2.13
CA ARG A 152 -21.40 -30.22 3.22
C ARG A 152 -20.24 -30.80 4.04
N ASN A 153 -19.31 -29.93 4.50
CA ASN A 153 -18.12 -30.31 5.20
C ASN A 153 -18.40 -30.45 6.70
N GLU A 154 -18.42 -31.69 7.22
CA GLU A 154 -18.77 -32.00 8.61
C GLU A 154 -17.88 -31.21 9.62
N ALA A 155 -16.59 -30.97 9.31
CA ALA A 155 -15.69 -30.27 10.20
C ALA A 155 -16.14 -28.85 10.61
N VAL A 156 -17.18 -28.32 9.97
CA VAL A 156 -17.79 -27.01 10.32
C VAL A 156 -18.25 -26.97 11.79
N TRP A 157 -18.61 -28.10 12.40
CA TRP A 157 -19.02 -28.14 13.80
C TRP A 157 -17.97 -27.57 14.76
N ILE A 158 -16.71 -27.74 14.43
CA ILE A 158 -15.57 -27.25 15.24
C ILE A 158 -15.65 -25.73 15.37
N PHE A 159 -15.92 -25.05 14.25
CA PHE A 159 -16.04 -23.59 14.22
C PHE A 159 -17.30 -23.14 14.91
N VAL A 160 -18.44 -23.76 14.63
CA VAL A 160 -19.70 -23.39 15.28
C VAL A 160 -19.61 -23.55 16.79
N LEU A 161 -19.03 -24.66 17.25
CA LEU A 161 -18.89 -24.94 18.69
C LEU A 161 -17.90 -24.00 19.36
N LEU A 162 -16.65 -23.97 18.88
CA LEU A 162 -15.58 -23.21 19.53
C LEU A 162 -15.77 -21.70 19.39
N ASN A 163 -16.13 -21.24 18.18
CA ASN A 163 -16.34 -19.83 17.94
C ASN A 163 -17.64 -19.33 18.58
N GLY A 164 -18.72 -20.15 18.57
CA GLY A 164 -19.95 -19.83 19.29
C GLY A 164 -19.71 -19.61 20.78
N PHE A 165 -18.93 -20.48 21.44
CA PHE A 165 -18.58 -20.33 22.85
C PHE A 165 -17.78 -19.04 23.12
N ILE A 166 -16.73 -18.78 22.33
CA ILE A 166 -15.90 -17.59 22.52
C ILE A 166 -16.66 -16.29 22.18
N HIS A 167 -17.48 -16.30 21.13
CA HIS A 167 -18.30 -15.15 20.74
C HIS A 167 -19.37 -14.84 21.79
N TRP A 168 -19.99 -15.85 22.43
CA TRP A 168 -20.88 -15.65 23.57
C TRP A 168 -20.20 -14.81 24.65
N ILE A 169 -18.99 -15.21 25.09
CA ILE A 169 -18.23 -14.51 26.12
C ILE A 169 -17.81 -13.11 25.64
N MET A 170 -17.30 -13.01 24.41
CA MET A 170 -16.78 -11.77 23.84
C MET A 170 -17.88 -10.71 23.68
N TYR A 171 -19.00 -11.06 23.04
CA TYR A 171 -20.11 -10.13 22.87
C TYR A 171 -20.78 -9.78 24.21
N GLY A 172 -20.89 -10.73 25.13
CA GLY A 172 -21.33 -10.49 26.49
C GLY A 172 -20.44 -9.49 27.22
N TYR A 173 -19.12 -9.63 27.10
CA TYR A 173 -18.16 -8.67 27.62
C TYR A 173 -18.31 -7.27 26.98
N TYR A 174 -18.46 -7.17 25.67
CA TYR A 174 -18.65 -5.88 25.01
C TYR A 174 -19.95 -5.22 25.42
N TRP A 175 -21.03 -5.98 25.57
CA TRP A 175 -22.30 -5.50 26.08
C TRP A 175 -22.18 -4.91 27.49
N THR A 176 -21.55 -5.64 28.43
CA THR A 176 -21.34 -5.13 29.81
C THR A 176 -20.51 -3.87 29.83
N ARG A 177 -19.51 -3.73 28.95
CA ARG A 177 -18.69 -2.49 28.84
C ARG A 177 -19.49 -1.31 28.31
N LEU A 178 -20.40 -1.52 27.38
CA LEU A 178 -21.23 -0.47 26.80
C LEU A 178 -22.28 0.07 27.79
N ILE A 179 -22.84 -0.79 28.63
CA ILE A 179 -23.75 -0.41 29.73
C ILE A 179 -23.03 0.02 31.01
N LYS A 180 -21.69 0.09 30.98
CA LYS A 180 -20.83 0.46 32.11
C LYS A 180 -20.90 -0.50 33.32
N LEU A 181 -21.32 -1.73 33.14
CA LEU A 181 -21.27 -2.77 34.17
C LEU A 181 -19.82 -3.24 34.34
N LYS A 182 -19.37 -3.30 35.61
CA LYS A 182 -18.03 -3.82 35.92
C LYS A 182 -18.05 -5.36 35.83
N PHE A 183 -17.44 -5.89 34.79
CA PHE A 183 -17.23 -7.31 34.62
C PHE A 183 -15.74 -7.63 34.89
N PRO A 184 -15.40 -8.54 35.80
CA PRO A 184 -14.03 -8.72 36.30
C PRO A 184 -13.12 -9.51 35.34
N MET A 185 -13.35 -9.45 34.04
CA MET A 185 -12.54 -10.16 33.02
C MET A 185 -11.60 -9.18 32.30
N PRO A 186 -10.27 -9.44 32.32
CA PRO A 186 -9.31 -8.63 31.55
C PRO A 186 -9.41 -8.94 30.06
N LYS A 187 -9.24 -7.91 29.22
CA LYS A 187 -9.26 -8.08 27.74
C LYS A 187 -8.24 -9.10 27.22
N SER A 188 -7.07 -9.18 27.87
CA SER A 188 -6.03 -10.14 27.51
C SER A 188 -6.50 -11.59 27.64
N LEU A 189 -7.36 -11.89 28.61
CA LEU A 189 -7.89 -13.24 28.79
C LEU A 189 -8.79 -13.65 27.60
N ILE A 190 -9.65 -12.75 27.13
CA ILE A 190 -10.51 -13.01 25.94
C ILE A 190 -9.62 -13.30 24.72
N THR A 191 -8.59 -12.47 24.48
CA THR A 191 -7.67 -12.70 23.37
C THR A 191 -6.88 -14.00 23.52
N SER A 192 -6.47 -14.36 24.75
CA SER A 192 -5.82 -15.66 25.01
C SER A 192 -6.76 -16.83 24.72
N MET A 193 -8.03 -16.74 25.11
CA MET A 193 -9.05 -17.75 24.80
C MET A 193 -9.26 -17.91 23.29
N GLN A 194 -9.25 -16.81 22.52
CA GLN A 194 -9.33 -16.86 21.05
C GLN A 194 -8.11 -17.58 20.45
N ILE A 195 -6.89 -17.31 20.96
CA ILE A 195 -5.67 -18.00 20.51
C ILE A 195 -5.74 -19.49 20.82
N ILE A 196 -6.20 -19.86 22.03
CA ILE A 196 -6.38 -21.28 22.44
C ILE A 196 -7.42 -21.96 21.53
N GLN A 197 -8.54 -21.30 21.26
CA GLN A 197 -9.58 -21.80 20.35
C GLN A 197 -9.01 -22.17 18.97
N PHE A 198 -8.21 -21.29 18.38
CA PHE A 198 -7.59 -21.56 17.08
C PHE A 198 -6.66 -22.77 17.13
N ASN A 199 -5.83 -22.90 18.17
CA ASN A 199 -4.93 -24.04 18.30
C ASN A 199 -5.67 -25.37 18.49
N VAL A 200 -6.75 -25.37 19.29
CA VAL A 200 -7.62 -26.56 19.48
C VAL A 200 -8.32 -26.88 18.15
N GLY A 201 -8.87 -25.88 17.45
CA GLY A 201 -9.49 -26.04 16.15
C GLY A 201 -8.52 -26.64 15.12
N PHE A 202 -7.29 -26.13 15.04
CA PHE A 202 -6.25 -26.67 14.16
C PHE A 202 -5.97 -28.14 14.41
N TYR A 203 -5.79 -28.52 15.67
CA TYR A 203 -5.52 -29.90 16.04
C TYR A 203 -6.65 -30.86 15.64
N ILE A 204 -7.90 -30.45 15.84
CA ILE A 204 -9.06 -31.30 15.50
C ILE A 204 -9.25 -31.36 13.98
N VAL A 205 -9.21 -30.21 13.28
CA VAL A 205 -9.35 -30.13 11.81
C VAL A 205 -8.25 -30.94 11.11
N TRP A 206 -7.04 -30.96 11.66
CA TRP A 206 -5.94 -31.76 11.13
C TRP A 206 -6.28 -33.24 11.00
N LYS A 207 -7.07 -33.78 11.92
CA LYS A 207 -7.45 -35.21 11.90
C LYS A 207 -8.39 -35.56 10.75
N TYR A 208 -9.19 -34.59 10.26
CA TYR A 208 -10.11 -34.83 9.15
C TYR A 208 -9.41 -35.19 7.83
N ARG A 209 -8.15 -34.83 7.65
CA ARG A 209 -7.37 -35.18 6.45
C ARG A 209 -7.27 -36.67 6.18
N ASN A 210 -7.44 -37.52 7.19
CA ASN A 210 -7.33 -38.96 7.11
C ASN A 210 -8.67 -39.66 6.92
N ILE A 211 -9.79 -38.95 6.97
CA ILE A 211 -11.12 -39.52 6.79
C ILE A 211 -11.36 -39.85 5.32
N PRO A 212 -11.74 -41.09 4.96
CA PRO A 212 -11.85 -41.51 3.57
C PRO A 212 -12.76 -40.60 2.72
N CYS A 213 -13.93 -40.20 3.23
CA CYS A 213 -14.88 -39.38 2.49
C CYS A 213 -14.40 -37.93 2.23
N TYR A 214 -13.39 -37.45 2.97
CA TYR A 214 -12.69 -36.21 2.65
C TYR A 214 -11.68 -36.39 1.54
N ARG A 215 -10.85 -37.46 1.58
CA ARG A 215 -9.83 -37.73 0.56
C ARG A 215 -10.39 -38.04 -0.81
N GLN A 216 -11.60 -38.59 -0.86
CA GLN A 216 -12.28 -38.94 -2.11
C GLN A 216 -12.97 -37.74 -2.77
N ASP A 217 -13.34 -36.73 -1.99
CA ASP A 217 -14.06 -35.54 -2.46
C ASP A 217 -13.10 -34.34 -2.53
N GLY A 218 -12.75 -33.93 -3.75
CA GLY A 218 -11.85 -32.82 -4.00
C GLY A 218 -12.36 -31.50 -3.45
N MET A 219 -13.69 -31.25 -3.45
CA MET A 219 -14.28 -29.99 -2.98
C MET A 219 -14.27 -29.89 -1.45
N ARG A 220 -14.54 -30.98 -0.74
CA ARG A 220 -14.42 -31.04 0.73
C ARG A 220 -12.98 -30.86 1.17
N MET A 221 -12.03 -31.50 0.49
CA MET A 221 -10.61 -31.36 0.78
C MET A 221 -10.10 -29.96 0.42
N PHE A 222 -10.61 -29.33 -0.62
CA PHE A 222 -10.29 -27.94 -0.92
C PHE A 222 -10.77 -27.00 0.21
N GLY A 223 -12.01 -27.17 0.69
CA GLY A 223 -12.52 -26.43 1.84
C GLY A 223 -11.65 -26.61 3.09
N TRP A 224 -11.27 -27.86 3.39
CA TRP A 224 -10.34 -28.18 4.47
C TRP A 224 -8.99 -27.46 4.31
N PHE A 225 -8.39 -27.50 3.11
CA PHE A 225 -7.11 -26.88 2.79
C PHE A 225 -7.20 -25.34 2.90
N PHE A 226 -8.23 -24.73 2.31
CA PHE A 226 -8.49 -23.30 2.41
C PHE A 226 -8.60 -22.84 3.86
N ASN A 227 -9.41 -23.55 4.65
CA ASN A 227 -9.59 -23.29 6.06
C ASN A 227 -8.27 -23.33 6.83
N TYR A 228 -7.46 -24.35 6.58
CA TYR A 228 -6.20 -24.52 7.28
C TYR A 228 -5.26 -23.30 7.07
N PHE A 229 -5.15 -22.80 5.83
CA PHE A 229 -4.38 -21.59 5.52
C PHE A 229 -5.02 -20.32 6.05
N TYR A 230 -6.32 -20.16 5.89
CA TYR A 230 -7.05 -18.99 6.35
C TYR A 230 -6.97 -18.83 7.87
N VAL A 231 -7.33 -19.86 8.61
CA VAL A 231 -7.30 -19.85 10.09
C VAL A 231 -5.87 -19.72 10.61
N GLY A 232 -4.87 -20.32 9.91
CA GLY A 232 -3.44 -20.13 10.21
C GLY A 232 -2.99 -18.68 10.12
N THR A 233 -3.40 -18.01 9.06
CA THR A 233 -3.13 -16.58 8.89
C THR A 233 -3.80 -15.74 9.99
N VAL A 234 -5.07 -16.04 10.30
CA VAL A 234 -5.80 -15.36 11.40
C VAL A 234 -5.09 -15.57 12.74
N LEU A 235 -4.63 -16.79 13.04
CA LEU A 235 -3.86 -17.08 14.26
C LEU A 235 -2.57 -16.25 14.34
N CYS A 236 -1.80 -16.16 13.25
CA CYS A 236 -0.61 -15.32 13.19
C CYS A 236 -0.93 -13.84 13.47
N LEU A 237 -2.02 -13.32 12.91
CA LEU A 237 -2.48 -11.95 13.16
C LEU A 237 -2.91 -11.73 14.61
N PHE A 238 -3.59 -12.71 15.24
CA PHE A 238 -3.94 -12.68 16.67
C PHE A 238 -2.73 -12.71 17.57
N LEU A 239 -1.73 -13.54 17.27
CA LEU A 239 -0.46 -13.60 18.01
C LEU A 239 0.28 -12.27 17.91
N ASN A 240 0.40 -11.70 16.71
CA ASN A 240 1.00 -10.38 16.52
C ASN A 240 0.24 -9.30 17.32
N PHE A 241 -1.08 -9.28 17.24
CA PHE A 241 -1.92 -8.35 18.02
C PHE A 241 -1.69 -8.51 19.53
N TYR A 242 -1.62 -9.75 20.03
CA TYR A 242 -1.39 -10.05 21.44
C TYR A 242 -0.02 -9.52 21.90
N VAL A 243 1.04 -9.82 21.14
CA VAL A 243 2.40 -9.37 21.44
C VAL A 243 2.48 -7.84 21.46
N GLN A 244 1.98 -7.18 20.40
CA GLN A 244 2.03 -5.71 20.29
C GLN A 244 1.21 -5.01 21.38
N THR A 245 0.04 -5.57 21.72
CA THR A 245 -0.90 -4.90 22.65
C THR A 245 -0.58 -5.15 24.11
N TYR A 246 -0.21 -6.38 24.47
CA TYR A 246 -0.10 -6.78 25.88
C TYR A 246 1.34 -6.99 26.35
N ILE A 247 2.30 -7.27 25.46
CA ILE A 247 3.70 -7.48 25.81
C ILE A 247 4.52 -6.21 25.53
N VAL A 248 4.59 -5.76 24.29
CA VAL A 248 5.45 -4.62 23.87
C VAL A 248 4.99 -3.32 24.53
N ARG A 249 3.67 -3.02 24.54
CA ARG A 249 3.14 -1.80 25.20
C ARG A 249 3.35 -1.81 26.71
N LYS A 250 3.28 -2.97 27.35
CA LYS A 250 3.54 -3.10 28.80
C LYS A 250 5.00 -2.80 29.13
N HIS A 251 5.94 -3.17 28.26
CA HIS A 251 7.37 -2.87 28.45
C HIS A 251 7.72 -1.41 28.12
N LYS A 252 7.01 -0.76 27.17
CA LYS A 252 7.18 0.69 26.93
C LYS A 252 6.67 1.56 28.08
N GLY A 253 5.75 1.07 28.91
CA GLY A 253 5.32 1.73 30.13
C GLY A 253 6.29 1.58 31.32
N ALA A 254 7.20 0.61 31.29
CA ALA A 254 8.09 0.29 32.41
C ALA A 254 9.56 0.77 32.23
N LYS A 255 9.95 1.28 31.04
CA LYS A 255 11.31 1.79 30.81
C LYS A 255 11.26 3.12 30.04
N LYS A 256 11.06 4.23 30.74
CA LYS A 256 11.63 5.53 30.38
C LYS A 256 13.05 5.60 30.97
N ILE A 257 13.99 4.86 30.42
CA ILE A 257 15.42 5.19 30.48
C ILE A 257 15.72 5.74 29.10
N GLN A 258 15.88 7.07 29.02
CA GLN A 258 16.31 7.73 27.79
C GLN A 258 17.77 7.33 27.52
N PRO A 259 18.12 6.90 26.30
CA PRO A 259 19.52 6.96 25.87
C PRO A 259 19.95 8.43 25.77
N ALA A 260 21.16 8.73 26.19
CA ALA A 260 21.75 10.05 26.10
C ALA A 260 21.74 10.53 24.63
N ARG A 261 21.15 11.72 24.40
CA ARG A 261 21.11 12.38 23.10
C ARG A 261 22.49 12.92 22.72
N PRO A 262 22.85 12.89 21.44
CA PRO A 262 23.87 13.79 20.93
C PRO A 262 23.42 15.25 21.10
N ALA A 263 24.31 16.12 21.53
CA ALA A 263 24.03 17.53 21.72
C ALA A 263 23.75 18.21 20.38
N GLY A 264 22.52 18.78 20.24
CA GLY A 264 22.16 19.59 19.08
C GLY A 264 20.72 19.49 18.57
N LEU A 265 19.93 18.48 19.01
CA LEU A 265 18.55 18.34 18.54
C LEU A 265 17.51 18.85 19.55
N PRO A 266 16.44 19.53 19.12
CA PRO A 266 15.41 20.08 20.02
C PRO A 266 14.60 18.98 20.73
N PRO A 267 14.02 19.26 21.92
CA PRO A 267 13.40 18.22 22.77
C PRO A 267 12.15 17.59 22.18
N ALA A 268 12.01 16.27 22.30
CA ALA A 268 10.84 15.49 21.87
C ALA A 268 9.55 15.71 22.69
N THR A 269 9.53 16.72 23.55
CA THR A 269 8.37 17.07 24.42
C THR A 269 7.26 17.82 23.70
N TYR A 270 7.42 18.09 22.39
CA TYR A 270 6.40 18.85 21.63
C TYR A 270 5.18 18.01 21.22
N TYR A 271 5.27 16.69 21.22
CA TYR A 271 4.17 15.81 20.76
C TYR A 271 3.33 15.19 21.89
N ASP A 272 3.82 15.19 23.13
CA ASP A 272 3.12 14.57 24.25
C ASP A 272 2.27 15.57 25.09
N SER A 273 2.44 16.89 24.90
CA SER A 273 1.77 17.92 25.69
C SER A 273 0.39 18.35 25.17
N LEU A 274 -0.04 17.84 24.00
CA LEU A 274 -1.35 18.19 23.41
C LEU A 274 -2.52 17.31 23.87
N ALA A 275 -2.30 16.39 24.79
CA ALA A 275 -3.33 15.44 25.23
C ALA A 275 -4.05 15.82 26.54
N VAL A 276 -3.63 16.86 27.28
CA VAL A 276 -4.27 17.23 28.55
C VAL A 276 -4.27 18.75 28.72
N SER A 277 -5.33 19.39 28.40
CA SER A 277 -6.07 20.44 29.08
C SER A 277 -6.80 21.36 28.10
N GLY A 278 -8.11 21.33 28.15
CA GLY A 278 -8.91 22.37 27.53
C GLY A 278 -8.71 23.71 28.26
N ARG A 279 -8.01 24.61 27.58
CA ARG A 279 -8.22 26.06 27.65
C ARG A 279 -7.36 26.76 26.60
N THR A 280 -7.99 27.59 25.83
CA THR A 280 -7.52 28.50 24.80
C THR A 280 -6.29 29.32 25.20
N MET A 281 -5.16 29.01 24.54
CA MET A 281 -4.16 29.97 24.06
C MET A 281 -3.48 29.35 22.87
N SER A 282 -3.59 29.98 21.69
CA SER A 282 -2.88 29.58 20.46
C SER A 282 -1.39 29.58 20.79
N PRO A 283 -0.70 28.41 20.70
CA PRO A 283 0.75 28.40 20.78
C PRO A 283 1.29 29.19 19.57
N LYS A 284 2.22 30.12 19.78
CA LYS A 284 2.95 30.78 18.70
C LYS A 284 3.52 29.65 17.82
N ARG A 285 3.02 29.51 16.59
CA ARG A 285 3.58 28.55 15.62
C ARG A 285 5.06 28.88 15.46
N GLN A 286 5.92 27.89 15.59
CA GLN A 286 7.33 28.05 15.29
C GLN A 286 7.44 28.35 13.79
N ALA A 287 8.15 29.43 13.43
CA ALA A 287 8.36 29.82 12.06
C ALA A 287 9.03 28.70 11.27
N LEU A 288 8.65 28.53 10.01
CA LEU A 288 9.26 27.61 9.07
C LEU A 288 9.84 28.41 7.91
N PRO A 289 11.13 28.85 8.05
CA PRO A 289 11.77 29.68 7.04
C PRO A 289 12.28 28.83 5.87
N ILE A 290 11.96 29.29 4.64
CA ILE A 290 12.47 28.74 3.37
C ILE A 290 12.91 29.93 2.52
N THR A 291 14.09 29.85 1.92
CA THR A 291 14.59 30.90 1.02
C THR A 291 14.22 30.57 -0.42
N ILE A 292 13.60 31.52 -1.14
CA ILE A 292 13.27 31.40 -2.56
C ILE A 292 13.58 32.74 -3.23
N ASP A 293 14.41 32.71 -4.25
CA ASP A 293 14.87 33.89 -5.01
C ASP A 293 15.45 34.99 -4.10
N GLY A 294 16.25 34.57 -3.12
CA GLY A 294 16.92 35.45 -2.16
C GLY A 294 16.03 36.04 -1.07
N ALA A 295 14.71 35.79 -1.08
CA ALA A 295 13.78 36.18 -0.04
C ALA A 295 13.45 34.99 0.86
N THR A 296 13.50 35.19 2.19
CA THR A 296 13.13 34.14 3.15
C THR A 296 11.65 34.31 3.56
N TYR A 297 10.86 33.26 3.35
CA TYR A 297 9.42 33.23 3.64
C TYR A 297 9.14 32.36 4.84
N ASP A 298 8.23 32.81 5.72
CA ASP A 298 7.62 31.92 6.73
C ASP A 298 6.44 31.16 6.13
N VAL A 299 6.65 29.88 5.84
CA VAL A 299 5.62 29.00 5.25
C VAL A 299 4.88 28.14 6.30
N SER A 300 5.08 28.39 7.59
CA SER A 300 4.48 27.61 8.69
C SER A 300 2.96 27.53 8.63
N ALA A 301 2.29 28.56 8.11
CA ALA A 301 0.83 28.56 7.93
C ALA A 301 0.36 27.73 6.74
N TRP A 302 1.27 27.42 5.79
CA TRP A 302 0.95 26.72 4.54
C TRP A 302 1.34 25.24 4.55
N VAL A 303 2.33 24.81 5.35
CA VAL A 303 2.89 23.47 5.33
C VAL A 303 1.82 22.36 5.35
N ASN A 304 0.80 22.49 6.19
CA ASN A 304 -0.30 21.51 6.29
C ASN A 304 -1.32 21.56 5.12
N HIS A 305 -1.15 22.49 4.21
CA HIS A 305 -2.02 22.67 3.02
C HIS A 305 -1.31 22.36 1.71
N HIS A 306 -0.01 22.03 1.78
CA HIS A 306 0.81 21.82 0.60
C HIS A 306 0.41 20.54 -0.14
N PRO A 307 0.09 20.61 -1.45
CA PRO A 307 -0.32 19.43 -2.21
C PRO A 307 0.76 18.37 -2.40
N GLY A 308 2.03 18.76 -2.34
CA GLY A 308 3.18 17.86 -2.45
C GLY A 308 3.62 17.22 -1.14
N GLY A 309 2.85 17.39 -0.04
CA GLY A 309 3.22 16.88 1.27
C GLY A 309 3.85 17.95 2.18
N ALA A 310 3.74 17.74 3.48
CA ALA A 310 4.37 18.60 4.48
C ALA A 310 5.88 18.32 4.58
N ASP A 311 6.27 17.06 4.45
CA ASP A 311 7.64 16.60 4.66
C ASP A 311 8.61 17.22 3.64
N ILE A 312 8.18 17.43 2.38
CA ILE A 312 8.99 18.11 1.37
C ILE A 312 9.35 19.54 1.82
N ILE A 313 8.38 20.27 2.38
CA ILE A 313 8.62 21.63 2.89
C ILE A 313 9.57 21.59 4.09
N GLU A 314 9.37 20.63 5.01
CA GLU A 314 10.24 20.47 6.17
C GLU A 314 11.70 20.14 5.78
N ASN A 315 11.90 19.36 4.72
CA ASN A 315 13.24 19.03 4.20
C ASN A 315 14.01 20.28 3.71
N TYR A 316 13.31 21.33 3.33
CA TYR A 316 13.89 22.61 2.91
C TYR A 316 13.89 23.70 4.00
N ARG A 317 13.61 23.33 5.26
CA ARG A 317 13.70 24.27 6.39
C ARG A 317 15.10 24.88 6.49
N ASN A 318 15.18 26.22 6.51
CA ASN A 318 16.43 27.02 6.53
C ASN A 318 17.32 26.81 5.28
N ARG A 319 16.79 26.34 4.17
CA ARG A 319 17.51 26.09 2.92
C ARG A 319 17.03 26.97 1.77
N ASP A 320 17.86 27.07 0.74
CA ASP A 320 17.43 27.66 -0.53
C ASP A 320 16.69 26.63 -1.37
N ALA A 321 15.40 26.88 -1.59
CA ALA A 321 14.52 26.06 -2.41
C ALA A 321 14.22 26.70 -3.79
N THR A 322 15.00 27.67 -4.23
CA THR A 322 14.72 28.46 -5.44
C THR A 322 14.52 27.55 -6.65
N ASP A 323 15.48 26.71 -6.97
CA ASP A 323 15.46 25.93 -8.21
C ASP A 323 14.38 24.84 -8.18
N VAL A 324 14.28 24.06 -7.09
CA VAL A 324 13.24 23.05 -6.93
C VAL A 324 11.84 23.68 -6.95
N PHE A 325 11.68 24.86 -6.34
CA PHE A 325 10.40 25.57 -6.39
C PHE A 325 10.06 26.01 -7.81
N MET A 326 11.01 26.56 -8.55
CA MET A 326 10.79 27.07 -9.91
C MET A 326 10.51 25.96 -10.93
N VAL A 327 11.05 24.76 -10.75
CA VAL A 327 10.79 23.64 -11.67
C VAL A 327 9.50 22.88 -11.36
N MET A 328 9.06 22.85 -10.10
CA MET A 328 7.88 22.07 -9.70
C MET A 328 6.57 22.88 -9.66
N HIS A 329 6.65 24.23 -9.59
CA HIS A 329 5.48 25.04 -9.31
C HIS A 329 5.01 25.86 -10.54
N SER A 330 3.70 26.17 -10.55
CA SER A 330 3.08 27.03 -11.56
C SER A 330 3.22 28.51 -11.20
N GLN A 331 2.93 29.38 -12.18
CA GLN A 331 2.86 30.82 -11.96
C GLN A 331 1.84 31.23 -10.87
N GLU A 332 0.74 30.45 -10.71
CA GLU A 332 -0.22 30.66 -9.63
C GLU A 332 0.42 30.41 -8.26
N ALA A 333 1.29 29.40 -8.13
CA ALA A 333 2.00 29.12 -6.90
C ALA A 333 3.03 30.21 -6.60
N VAL A 334 3.73 30.74 -7.62
CA VAL A 334 4.64 31.89 -7.49
C VAL A 334 3.87 33.13 -7.01
N ALA A 335 2.70 33.41 -7.60
CA ALA A 335 1.85 34.51 -7.17
C ALA A 335 1.35 34.35 -5.71
N LYS A 336 1.15 33.11 -5.27
CA LYS A 336 0.75 32.79 -3.88
C LYS A 336 1.91 32.97 -2.92
N LEU A 337 3.12 32.51 -3.29
CA LEU A 337 4.33 32.70 -2.49
C LEU A 337 4.59 34.19 -2.19
N LYS A 338 4.46 35.06 -3.22
CA LYS A 338 4.63 36.52 -3.08
C LYS A 338 3.66 37.18 -2.08
N ARG A 339 2.60 36.47 -1.64
CA ARG A 339 1.66 36.95 -0.59
C ARG A 339 1.96 36.40 0.78
N MET A 340 2.97 35.54 0.91
CA MET A 340 3.39 34.99 2.20
C MET A 340 4.26 36.00 2.95
N PRO A 341 4.31 35.93 4.30
CA PRO A 341 5.15 36.79 5.08
C PRO A 341 6.61 36.60 4.73
N VAL A 342 7.30 37.69 4.37
CA VAL A 342 8.75 37.74 4.23
C VAL A 342 9.33 37.99 5.62
N MET A 343 10.31 37.18 6.00
CA MET A 343 11.03 37.34 7.27
C MET A 343 12.14 38.36 7.10
N GLU A 344 12.12 39.43 7.91
CA GLU A 344 13.26 40.29 8.02
C GLU A 344 14.36 39.61 8.84
N PRO A 345 15.65 39.84 8.53
CA PRO A 345 16.77 39.32 9.31
C PRO A 345 16.63 39.82 10.76
N SER A 346 16.23 38.95 11.67
CA SER A 346 15.87 39.33 13.05
C SER A 346 17.08 39.62 13.95
N SER A 347 18.33 39.38 13.50
CA SER A 347 19.58 39.84 14.12
C SER A 347 20.79 39.43 13.23
N PRO A 348 21.99 40.03 13.42
CA PRO A 348 23.21 39.57 12.75
C PRO A 348 23.61 38.14 13.04
N ASP A 349 23.11 37.56 14.14
CA ASP A 349 23.39 36.19 14.61
C ASP A 349 22.32 35.13 14.21
N THR A 350 21.27 35.55 13.53
CA THR A 350 20.31 34.55 12.96
C THR A 350 21.02 33.90 11.77
N PRO A 351 21.09 32.54 11.71
CA PRO A 351 21.62 31.88 10.53
C PRO A 351 20.71 32.21 9.33
N VAL A 352 21.05 33.27 8.61
CA VAL A 352 20.50 33.47 7.28
C VAL A 352 21.06 32.30 6.46
N ALA A 353 20.17 31.54 5.79
CA ALA A 353 20.65 30.55 4.85
C ALA A 353 21.79 31.17 4.03
N PRO A 354 22.92 30.50 3.92
CA PRO A 354 24.06 31.06 3.16
C PRO A 354 23.49 31.48 1.81
N LYS A 355 23.79 32.75 1.42
CA LYS A 355 23.41 33.20 0.07
C LYS A 355 23.90 32.13 -0.87
N PRO A 356 23.03 31.60 -1.75
CA PRO A 356 23.43 30.55 -2.66
C PRO A 356 24.71 31.04 -3.32
N LYS A 357 25.80 30.28 -3.24
CA LYS A 357 26.90 30.47 -4.13
C LYS A 357 26.26 30.37 -5.52
N ARG A 358 26.16 31.49 -6.23
CA ARG A 358 25.71 31.47 -7.62
C ARG A 358 26.85 30.84 -8.40
N ASP A 359 26.90 29.51 -8.35
CA ASP A 359 27.85 28.75 -9.12
C ASP A 359 27.43 28.81 -10.59
N GLU A 360 28.38 28.96 -11.46
CA GLU A 360 28.18 29.06 -12.91
C GLU A 360 27.26 27.97 -13.49
N PRO A 361 27.34 26.70 -13.03
CA PRO A 361 26.41 25.64 -13.44
C PRO A 361 24.93 25.96 -13.17
N GLN A 362 24.59 26.48 -11.98
CA GLN A 362 23.21 26.82 -11.63
C GLN A 362 22.67 28.00 -12.46
N GLU A 363 23.50 28.98 -12.74
CA GLU A 363 23.07 30.11 -13.56
C GLU A 363 22.81 29.68 -15.00
N ASP A 364 23.66 28.84 -15.57
CA ASP A 364 23.46 28.31 -16.93
C ASP A 364 22.25 27.34 -16.99
N PHE A 365 22.02 26.58 -15.95
CA PHE A 365 20.79 25.76 -15.84
C PHE A 365 19.52 26.64 -15.87
N ARG A 366 19.50 27.76 -15.15
CA ARG A 366 18.38 28.71 -15.17
C ARG A 366 18.19 29.35 -16.54
N LYS A 367 19.29 29.76 -17.19
CA LYS A 367 19.26 30.29 -18.57
C LYS A 367 18.72 29.25 -19.56
N LEU A 368 19.17 28.00 -19.44
CA LEU A 368 18.68 26.91 -20.29
C LEU A 368 17.18 26.66 -20.09
N ARG A 369 16.69 26.75 -18.85
CA ARG A 369 15.25 26.66 -18.57
C ARG A 369 14.47 27.79 -19.23
N GLU A 370 14.95 29.02 -19.15
CA GLU A 370 14.31 30.18 -19.81
C GLU A 370 14.30 30.01 -21.33
N GLU A 371 15.38 29.51 -21.91
CA GLU A 371 15.47 29.16 -23.32
C GLU A 371 14.42 28.10 -23.71
N PHE A 372 14.26 27.04 -22.91
CA PHE A 372 13.23 26.02 -23.15
C PHE A 372 11.81 26.57 -23.03
N ILE A 373 11.54 27.48 -22.11
CA ILE A 373 10.27 28.20 -22.02
C ILE A 373 10.03 29.02 -23.28
N SER A 374 11.02 29.78 -23.75
CA SER A 374 10.90 30.63 -24.96
C SER A 374 10.68 29.80 -26.22
N LYS A 375 11.19 28.56 -26.26
CA LYS A 375 11.03 27.62 -27.37
C LYS A 375 9.73 26.80 -27.28
N GLY A 376 8.87 27.03 -26.28
CA GLY A 376 7.63 26.28 -26.09
C GLY A 376 7.82 24.82 -25.67
N MET A 377 8.99 24.43 -25.13
CA MET A 377 9.26 23.02 -24.77
C MET A 377 8.45 22.52 -23.55
N PHE A 378 7.77 23.42 -22.86
CA PHE A 378 6.79 23.07 -21.81
C PHE A 378 5.36 23.02 -22.34
N GLU A 379 5.15 23.24 -23.63
CA GLU A 379 3.85 23.14 -24.26
C GLU A 379 3.58 21.72 -24.73
N THR A 380 2.33 21.29 -24.59
CA THR A 380 1.90 19.91 -24.84
C THR A 380 1.46 19.73 -26.29
N SER A 381 1.90 18.66 -26.92
CA SER A 381 1.26 18.14 -28.15
C SER A 381 0.07 17.24 -27.77
N PHE A 382 -1.15 17.80 -27.88
CA PHE A 382 -2.36 17.01 -27.59
C PHE A 382 -2.52 15.83 -28.56
N LEU A 383 -2.07 15.94 -29.81
CA LEU A 383 -2.11 14.84 -30.77
C LEU A 383 -1.20 13.67 -30.33
N TRP A 384 -0.04 13.99 -29.78
CA TRP A 384 0.87 12.98 -29.26
C TRP A 384 0.28 12.25 -28.04
N TYR A 385 -0.32 12.97 -27.08
CA TYR A 385 -0.97 12.35 -25.92
C TYR A 385 -2.25 11.61 -26.30
N PHE A 386 -3.01 12.07 -27.28
CA PHE A 386 -4.14 11.33 -27.85
C PHE A 386 -3.67 10.00 -28.46
N TYR A 387 -2.60 10.00 -29.25
CA TYR A 387 -1.99 8.79 -29.79
C TYR A 387 -1.55 7.84 -28.67
N LYS A 388 -0.82 8.32 -27.66
CA LYS A 388 -0.35 7.48 -26.54
C LYS A 388 -1.51 6.91 -25.71
N THR A 389 -2.50 7.72 -25.41
CA THR A 389 -3.70 7.28 -24.69
C THR A 389 -4.47 6.23 -25.50
N SER A 390 -4.70 6.49 -26.78
CA SER A 390 -5.45 5.57 -27.66
C SER A 390 -4.74 4.23 -27.84
N THR A 391 -3.42 4.23 -28.01
CA THR A 391 -2.65 2.98 -28.10
C THR A 391 -2.66 2.20 -26.79
N THR A 392 -2.57 2.87 -25.64
CA THR A 392 -2.61 2.24 -24.32
C THR A 392 -3.99 1.66 -24.02
N VAL A 393 -5.05 2.43 -24.27
CA VAL A 393 -6.44 1.94 -24.13
C VAL A 393 -6.72 0.82 -25.14
N GLY A 394 -6.16 0.92 -26.35
CA GLY A 394 -6.23 -0.11 -27.40
C GLY A 394 -5.65 -1.44 -26.93
N LEU A 395 -4.53 -1.45 -26.20
CA LEU A 395 -3.98 -2.68 -25.59
C LEU A 395 -4.96 -3.29 -24.56
N MET A 396 -5.64 -2.47 -23.77
CA MET A 396 -6.64 -2.96 -22.81
C MET A 396 -7.83 -3.58 -23.54
N VAL A 397 -8.38 -2.87 -24.53
CA VAL A 397 -9.48 -3.38 -25.35
C VAL A 397 -9.07 -4.66 -26.05
N LEU A 398 -7.87 -4.73 -26.64
CA LEU A 398 -7.34 -5.93 -27.27
C LEU A 398 -7.29 -7.11 -26.30
N SER A 399 -6.78 -6.89 -25.07
CA SER A 399 -6.75 -7.93 -24.04
C SER A 399 -8.16 -8.44 -23.68
N ILE A 400 -9.12 -7.53 -23.52
CA ILE A 400 -10.52 -7.88 -23.23
C ILE A 400 -11.12 -8.68 -24.40
N LEU A 401 -10.95 -8.21 -25.66
CA LEU A 401 -11.47 -8.90 -26.84
C LEU A 401 -10.84 -10.30 -27.00
N MET A 402 -9.53 -10.41 -26.78
CA MET A 402 -8.85 -11.74 -26.80
C MET A 402 -9.44 -12.65 -25.71
N THR A 403 -9.68 -12.15 -24.52
CA THR A 403 -10.26 -12.93 -23.43
C THR A 403 -11.68 -13.38 -23.72
N VAL A 404 -12.52 -12.50 -24.28
CA VAL A 404 -13.96 -12.78 -24.49
C VAL A 404 -14.22 -13.62 -25.76
N TYR A 405 -13.45 -13.40 -26.83
CA TYR A 405 -13.73 -13.99 -28.14
C TYR A 405 -12.76 -15.09 -28.56
N THR A 406 -11.68 -15.32 -27.78
CA THR A 406 -10.70 -16.36 -28.07
C THR A 406 -10.37 -17.15 -26.79
N ASN A 407 -9.72 -18.31 -26.94
CA ASN A 407 -9.22 -19.08 -25.80
C ASN A 407 -7.76 -18.70 -25.44
N TRP A 408 -7.27 -17.52 -25.86
CA TRP A 408 -5.89 -17.10 -25.66
C TRP A 408 -5.72 -16.31 -24.34
N TYR A 409 -6.27 -16.83 -23.25
CA TYR A 409 -6.33 -16.16 -21.96
C TYR A 409 -4.96 -15.70 -21.45
N PHE A 410 -3.94 -16.56 -21.53
CA PHE A 410 -2.59 -16.21 -21.05
C PHE A 410 -1.92 -15.15 -21.93
N THR A 411 -2.12 -15.21 -23.26
CA THR A 411 -1.63 -14.17 -24.18
C THR A 411 -2.33 -12.84 -23.91
N ALA A 412 -3.64 -12.86 -23.68
CA ALA A 412 -4.41 -11.68 -23.27
C ALA A 412 -3.88 -11.08 -21.95
N ALA A 413 -3.50 -11.93 -20.99
CA ALA A 413 -2.89 -11.49 -19.73
C ALA A 413 -1.51 -10.86 -19.93
N LEU A 414 -0.70 -11.35 -20.86
CA LEU A 414 0.58 -10.71 -21.24
C LEU A 414 0.33 -9.32 -21.86
N VAL A 415 -0.63 -9.20 -22.78
CA VAL A 415 -1.03 -7.91 -23.37
C VAL A 415 -1.51 -6.95 -22.30
N LEU A 416 -2.28 -7.44 -21.32
CA LEU A 416 -2.75 -6.61 -20.19
C LEU A 416 -1.59 -6.17 -19.27
N GLY A 417 -0.59 -7.02 -19.04
CA GLY A 417 0.61 -6.66 -18.29
C GLY A 417 1.38 -5.52 -18.95
N VAL A 418 1.55 -5.59 -20.29
CA VAL A 418 2.15 -4.51 -21.08
C VAL A 418 1.28 -3.24 -21.02
N CYS A 419 -0.06 -3.38 -21.09
CA CYS A 419 -0.98 -2.27 -20.91
C CYS A 419 -0.81 -1.59 -19.55
N TYR A 420 -0.69 -2.36 -18.46
CA TYR A 420 -0.45 -1.81 -17.13
C TYR A 420 0.85 -1.01 -17.05
N GLN A 421 1.92 -1.47 -17.70
CA GLN A 421 3.15 -0.68 -17.79
C GLN A 421 2.90 0.65 -18.50
N GLN A 422 2.27 0.66 -19.68
CA GLN A 422 2.00 1.88 -20.45
C GLN A 422 1.02 2.82 -19.73
N LEU A 423 0.04 2.28 -18.98
CA LEU A 423 -0.83 3.07 -18.11
C LEU A 423 -0.05 3.77 -17.00
N GLY A 424 0.99 3.12 -16.47
CA GLY A 424 1.90 3.70 -15.49
C GLY A 424 2.51 5.01 -15.99
N TRP A 425 2.99 5.01 -17.23
CA TRP A 425 3.58 6.20 -17.87
C TRP A 425 2.56 7.31 -18.11
N LEU A 426 1.34 6.99 -18.53
CA LEU A 426 0.28 7.99 -18.68
C LEU A 426 -0.10 8.61 -17.33
N SER A 427 -0.30 7.79 -16.31
CA SER A 427 -0.61 8.28 -14.97
C SER A 427 0.50 9.16 -14.40
N HIS A 428 1.77 8.79 -14.63
CA HIS A 428 2.95 9.56 -14.26
C HIS A 428 2.92 10.96 -14.87
N ASP A 429 2.66 11.09 -16.20
CA ASP A 429 2.62 12.37 -16.89
C ASP A 429 1.51 13.29 -16.37
N TYR A 430 0.32 12.74 -16.14
CA TYR A 430 -0.78 13.51 -15.56
C TYR A 430 -0.46 13.93 -14.11
N CYS A 431 0.19 13.07 -13.34
CA CYS A 431 0.58 13.39 -11.97
C CYS A 431 1.64 14.50 -11.89
N HIS A 432 2.55 14.57 -12.88
CA HIS A 432 3.50 15.68 -13.05
C HIS A 432 2.92 16.92 -13.74
N HIS A 433 1.64 16.91 -14.09
CA HIS A 433 0.96 18.01 -14.74
C HIS A 433 1.54 18.39 -16.12
N GLN A 434 2.05 17.41 -16.86
CA GLN A 434 2.70 17.62 -18.17
C GLN A 434 1.72 17.85 -19.32
N VAL A 435 0.42 17.45 -19.17
CA VAL A 435 -0.50 17.34 -20.32
C VAL A 435 -1.40 18.56 -20.49
N PHE A 436 -1.94 19.09 -19.41
CA PHE A 436 -2.83 20.26 -19.46
C PHE A 436 -2.26 21.41 -18.64
N THR A 437 -2.46 22.64 -19.11
CA THR A 437 -2.11 23.83 -18.32
C THR A 437 -2.94 23.90 -17.04
N ASN A 438 -4.20 23.46 -17.09
CA ASN A 438 -5.05 23.37 -15.91
C ASN A 438 -4.71 22.12 -15.08
N ARG A 439 -4.08 22.33 -13.94
CA ARG A 439 -3.66 21.25 -13.03
C ARG A 439 -4.82 20.37 -12.52
N LYS A 440 -6.04 20.94 -12.36
CA LYS A 440 -7.21 20.16 -11.93
C LYS A 440 -7.65 19.11 -12.97
N ILE A 441 -7.45 19.41 -14.26
CA ILE A 441 -7.72 18.46 -15.34
C ILE A 441 -6.69 17.33 -15.29
N ASN A 442 -5.40 17.66 -15.15
CA ASN A 442 -4.38 16.63 -14.94
C ASN A 442 -4.67 15.75 -13.72
N ASP A 443 -5.08 16.35 -12.59
CA ASP A 443 -5.44 15.59 -11.38
C ASP A 443 -6.64 14.65 -11.60
N ALA A 444 -7.63 15.05 -12.39
CA ALA A 444 -8.77 14.20 -12.75
C ALA A 444 -8.34 13.01 -13.62
N PHE A 445 -7.50 13.24 -14.63
CA PHE A 445 -6.94 12.17 -15.46
C PHE A 445 -5.95 11.30 -14.68
N GLY A 446 -5.13 11.88 -13.81
CA GLY A 446 -4.24 11.13 -12.90
C GLY A 446 -5.02 10.22 -11.96
N LEU A 447 -6.14 10.68 -11.39
CA LEU A 447 -7.06 9.87 -10.61
C LEU A 447 -7.67 8.73 -11.45
N PHE A 448 -8.10 9.01 -12.67
CA PHE A 448 -8.66 7.97 -13.54
C PHE A 448 -7.62 6.93 -13.93
N PHE A 449 -6.48 7.32 -14.49
CA PHE A 449 -5.44 6.39 -14.92
C PHE A 449 -4.71 5.74 -13.74
N GLY A 450 -4.47 6.45 -12.64
CA GLY A 450 -3.82 5.90 -11.43
C GLY A 450 -4.75 5.05 -10.59
N ASN A 451 -5.82 5.63 -10.04
CA ASN A 451 -6.66 4.92 -9.09
C ASN A 451 -7.58 3.89 -9.76
N VAL A 452 -8.25 4.27 -10.87
CA VAL A 452 -9.25 3.39 -11.49
C VAL A 452 -8.59 2.36 -12.42
N MET A 453 -7.67 2.77 -13.28
CA MET A 453 -7.09 1.88 -14.27
C MET A 453 -5.90 1.07 -13.73
N GLN A 454 -5.02 1.70 -12.94
CA GLN A 454 -3.80 1.09 -12.39
C GLN A 454 -3.99 0.47 -10.99
N GLY A 455 -4.88 1.03 -10.17
CA GLY A 455 -5.15 0.56 -8.81
C GLY A 455 -4.19 1.10 -7.75
N TYR A 456 -3.45 2.18 -8.01
CA TYR A 456 -2.69 2.90 -7.00
C TYR A 456 -3.19 4.33 -6.80
N SER A 457 -3.05 4.84 -5.58
CA SER A 457 -3.50 6.19 -5.23
C SER A 457 -2.62 7.25 -5.85
N GLN A 458 -3.22 8.15 -6.64
CA GLN A 458 -2.55 9.32 -7.18
C GLN A 458 -1.92 10.19 -6.08
N THR A 459 -2.65 10.45 -5.00
CA THR A 459 -2.18 11.30 -3.91
C THR A 459 -1.03 10.66 -3.15
N TRP A 460 -1.12 9.36 -2.82
CA TRP A 460 -0.04 8.60 -2.21
C TRP A 460 1.21 8.57 -3.10
N TRP A 461 1.04 8.37 -4.39
CA TRP A 461 2.15 8.33 -5.34
C TRP A 461 2.81 9.70 -5.46
N LYS A 462 2.03 10.79 -5.57
CA LYS A 462 2.56 12.17 -5.64
C LYS A 462 3.34 12.55 -4.38
N ASP A 463 2.88 12.15 -3.21
CA ASP A 463 3.56 12.41 -1.94
C ASP A 463 4.97 11.82 -1.95
N ARG A 464 5.10 10.54 -2.30
CA ARG A 464 6.40 9.86 -2.39
C ARG A 464 7.25 10.41 -3.53
N HIS A 465 6.71 10.46 -4.74
CA HIS A 465 7.44 10.76 -5.95
C HIS A 465 7.90 12.23 -6.03
N ASN A 466 7.12 13.17 -5.53
CA ASN A 466 7.57 14.55 -5.40
C ASN A 466 8.68 14.69 -4.33
N GLY A 467 8.61 13.90 -3.25
CA GLY A 467 9.70 13.81 -2.26
C GLY A 467 10.99 13.31 -2.89
N HIS A 468 10.88 12.26 -3.71
CA HIS A 468 12.01 11.73 -4.49
C HIS A 468 12.62 12.77 -5.44
N HIS A 469 11.81 13.48 -6.24
CA HIS A 469 12.32 14.56 -7.11
C HIS A 469 12.95 15.72 -6.34
N ALA A 470 12.46 16.00 -5.13
CA ALA A 470 13.01 17.10 -4.34
C ALA A 470 14.35 16.76 -3.67
N ALA A 471 14.62 15.48 -3.38
CA ALA A 471 15.82 15.02 -2.66
C ALA A 471 16.26 13.63 -3.16
N THR A 472 16.46 13.50 -4.48
CA THR A 472 16.79 12.22 -5.14
C THR A 472 18.02 11.56 -4.52
N ASN A 473 17.93 10.29 -4.16
CA ASN A 473 18.97 9.47 -3.55
C ASN A 473 19.57 10.03 -2.23
N VAL A 474 18.97 11.05 -1.60
CA VAL A 474 19.45 11.61 -0.33
C VAL A 474 18.97 10.78 0.84
N VAL A 475 19.90 10.23 1.62
CA VAL A 475 19.60 9.36 2.76
C VAL A 475 18.74 10.09 3.80
N GLY A 476 17.61 9.49 4.18
CA GLY A 476 16.67 10.07 5.15
C GLY A 476 15.68 11.09 4.59
N HIS A 477 15.85 11.53 3.34
CA HIS A 477 14.98 12.52 2.67
C HIS A 477 14.26 11.95 1.45
N ASP A 478 14.87 11.00 0.72
CA ASP A 478 14.23 10.32 -0.41
C ASP A 478 13.39 9.13 0.08
N PRO A 479 12.04 9.19 -0.03
CA PRO A 479 11.20 8.10 0.44
C PRO A 479 11.30 6.84 -0.44
N ASP A 480 11.84 6.92 -1.66
CA ASP A 480 11.91 5.79 -2.57
C ASP A 480 13.07 4.85 -2.26
N ILE A 481 14.13 5.32 -1.61
CA ILE A 481 15.26 4.47 -1.18
C ILE A 481 15.06 3.84 0.21
N ASP A 482 14.04 4.21 0.98
CA ASP A 482 13.75 3.59 2.29
C ASP A 482 12.93 2.30 2.10
N ASN A 483 13.64 1.20 1.78
CA ASN A 483 13.04 -0.09 1.42
C ASN A 483 13.34 -1.21 2.44
N LEU A 484 13.88 -0.88 3.62
CA LEU A 484 14.03 -1.86 4.70
C LEU A 484 12.65 -2.38 5.17
N PRO A 485 12.52 -3.64 5.53
CA PRO A 485 13.58 -4.67 5.69
C PRO A 485 13.87 -5.51 4.43
N ILE A 486 13.30 -5.15 3.26
CA ILE A 486 13.35 -6.00 2.06
C ILE A 486 14.64 -5.76 1.25
N LEU A 487 15.01 -4.51 1.03
CA LEU A 487 16.19 -4.11 0.27
C LEU A 487 16.97 -3.03 1.02
N ALA A 488 18.28 -3.07 0.92
CA ALA A 488 19.19 -2.04 1.38
C ALA A 488 19.97 -1.45 0.19
N TRP A 489 20.11 -0.13 0.18
CA TRP A 489 20.71 0.63 -0.92
C TRP A 489 21.96 1.40 -0.48
N SER A 490 22.27 1.39 0.81
CA SER A 490 23.41 2.12 1.35
C SER A 490 24.09 1.36 2.50
N PRO A 491 25.35 1.64 2.83
CA PRO A 491 25.99 1.16 4.05
C PRO A 491 25.20 1.56 5.31
N GLU A 492 24.55 2.71 5.32
CA GLU A 492 23.71 3.22 6.40
C GLU A 492 22.49 2.34 6.63
N ASP A 493 21.87 1.82 5.56
CA ASP A 493 20.77 0.87 5.65
C ASP A 493 21.22 -0.42 6.33
N VAL A 494 22.41 -0.91 5.98
CA VAL A 494 23.00 -2.10 6.61
C VAL A 494 23.25 -1.86 8.09
N LYS A 495 23.77 -0.69 8.48
CA LYS A 495 24.00 -0.31 9.89
C LYS A 495 22.68 -0.24 10.68
N ARG A 496 21.60 0.27 10.09
CA ARG A 496 20.25 0.38 10.70
C ARG A 496 19.51 -0.97 10.74
N ALA A 497 19.91 -1.93 9.94
CA ALA A 497 19.23 -3.21 9.80
C ALA A 497 19.39 -4.08 11.05
N THR A 498 18.30 -4.72 11.48
CA THR A 498 18.34 -5.73 12.55
C THR A 498 19.13 -6.97 12.10
N PRO A 499 19.64 -7.82 13.02
CA PRO A 499 20.34 -9.04 12.64
C PRO A 499 19.54 -9.95 11.69
N SER A 500 18.22 -10.06 11.89
CA SER A 500 17.32 -10.83 11.00
C SER A 500 17.22 -10.17 9.61
N THR A 501 17.15 -8.85 9.56
CA THR A 501 17.12 -8.09 8.31
C THR A 501 18.45 -8.22 7.55
N ARG A 502 19.60 -8.12 8.23
CA ARG A 502 20.92 -8.35 7.61
C ARG A 502 21.03 -9.76 7.02
N ASN A 503 20.50 -10.78 7.72
CA ASN A 503 20.44 -12.13 7.20
C ASN A 503 19.59 -12.28 5.92
N LEU A 504 18.63 -11.42 5.68
CA LEU A 504 17.88 -11.35 4.44
C LEU A 504 18.67 -10.59 3.36
N ILE A 505 19.15 -9.39 3.68
CA ILE A 505 19.84 -8.47 2.75
C ILE A 505 21.07 -9.12 2.11
N LYS A 506 21.82 -9.97 2.81
CA LYS A 506 23.00 -10.66 2.25
C LYS A 506 22.69 -11.53 1.01
N TYR A 507 21.43 -11.75 0.69
CA TYR A 507 20.97 -12.49 -0.47
C TYR A 507 20.16 -11.61 -1.44
N GLN A 508 20.07 -10.29 -1.25
CA GLN A 508 19.16 -9.41 -1.99
C GLN A 508 19.36 -9.44 -3.51
N GLN A 509 20.57 -9.62 -4.01
CA GLN A 509 20.86 -9.71 -5.44
C GLN A 509 20.18 -10.93 -6.11
N TYR A 510 19.83 -11.98 -5.35
CA TYR A 510 19.20 -13.19 -5.87
C TYR A 510 17.67 -13.11 -5.89
N TYR A 511 17.06 -12.49 -4.86
CA TYR A 511 15.61 -12.35 -4.80
C TYR A 511 15.09 -11.00 -5.34
N PHE A 512 15.98 -10.14 -5.80
CA PHE A 512 15.63 -8.82 -6.32
C PHE A 512 14.59 -8.90 -7.46
N ILE A 513 14.84 -9.73 -8.50
CA ILE A 513 13.96 -9.84 -9.68
C ILE A 513 12.53 -10.23 -9.30
N PRO A 514 12.25 -11.30 -8.54
CA PRO A 514 10.88 -11.60 -8.11
C PRO A 514 10.29 -10.51 -7.20
N THR A 515 11.10 -9.82 -6.39
CA THR A 515 10.64 -8.71 -5.56
C THR A 515 10.15 -7.55 -6.41
N ILE A 516 10.93 -7.11 -7.40
CA ILE A 516 10.51 -5.99 -8.26
C ILE A 516 9.35 -6.36 -9.18
N ALA A 517 9.22 -7.63 -9.60
CA ALA A 517 8.05 -8.07 -10.36
C ALA A 517 6.74 -7.91 -9.54
N SER A 518 6.80 -7.99 -8.21
CA SER A 518 5.65 -7.77 -7.33
C SER A 518 5.33 -6.29 -7.04
N LEU A 519 6.03 -5.33 -7.66
CA LEU A 519 5.89 -3.89 -7.37
C LEU A 519 4.44 -3.41 -7.43
N ARG A 520 3.65 -3.85 -8.41
CA ARG A 520 2.23 -3.43 -8.51
C ARG A 520 1.41 -3.89 -7.31
N PHE A 521 1.61 -5.11 -6.81
CA PHE A 521 0.96 -5.58 -5.58
C PHE A 521 1.36 -4.72 -4.39
N ILE A 522 2.65 -4.41 -4.26
CA ILE A 522 3.19 -3.58 -3.19
C ILE A 522 2.57 -2.18 -3.25
N TRP A 523 2.55 -1.55 -4.41
CA TRP A 523 1.97 -0.21 -4.60
C TRP A 523 0.46 -0.18 -4.33
N CYS A 524 -0.30 -1.19 -4.78
CA CYS A 524 -1.72 -1.29 -4.46
C CYS A 524 -1.97 -1.40 -2.95
N LEU A 525 -1.20 -2.23 -2.23
CA LEU A 525 -1.31 -2.38 -0.78
C LEU A 525 -0.91 -1.09 -0.05
N GLN A 526 0.20 -0.47 -0.44
CA GLN A 526 0.66 0.80 0.14
C GLN A 526 -0.34 1.93 -0.13
N SER A 527 -0.92 1.98 -1.33
CA SER A 527 -1.96 2.96 -1.67
C SER A 527 -3.21 2.81 -0.81
N ILE A 528 -3.67 1.57 -0.59
CA ILE A 528 -4.79 1.31 0.32
C ILE A 528 -4.45 1.78 1.73
N GLY A 529 -3.26 1.45 2.24
CA GLY A 529 -2.79 1.91 3.55
C GLY A 529 -2.69 3.43 3.64
N GLY A 530 -2.10 4.08 2.62
CA GLY A 530 -1.97 5.53 2.53
C GLY A 530 -3.33 6.25 2.52
N VAL A 531 -4.22 5.85 1.60
CA VAL A 531 -5.57 6.44 1.52
C VAL A 531 -6.34 6.26 2.83
N MET A 532 -6.21 5.12 3.52
CA MET A 532 -6.84 4.92 4.82
C MET A 532 -6.28 5.85 5.90
N SER A 533 -4.97 6.17 5.86
CA SER A 533 -4.37 7.12 6.80
C SER A 533 -4.89 8.54 6.60
N TYR A 534 -5.22 8.94 5.37
CA TYR A 534 -5.73 10.29 5.06
C TYR A 534 -7.03 10.65 5.78
N LYS A 535 -7.84 9.65 6.14
CA LYS A 535 -9.09 9.89 6.90
C LYS A 535 -8.85 10.52 8.27
N SER A 536 -7.77 10.11 8.94
CA SER A 536 -7.37 10.60 10.27
C SER A 536 -6.19 11.58 10.20
N GLU A 537 -5.78 11.99 8.99
CA GLU A 537 -4.64 12.87 8.79
C GLU A 537 -4.94 14.28 9.32
N GLU A 538 -4.12 14.74 10.25
CA GLU A 538 -4.20 16.07 10.82
C GLU A 538 -3.05 16.99 10.34
N ARG A 539 -1.93 16.38 9.89
CA ARG A 539 -0.76 17.12 9.42
C ARG A 539 -0.93 17.66 8.01
N ASN A 540 -1.74 17.01 7.17
CA ASN A 540 -1.98 17.46 5.81
C ASN A 540 -3.47 17.48 5.47
N LEU A 541 -4.07 18.68 5.56
CA LEU A 541 -5.48 18.91 5.25
C LEU A 541 -5.81 18.72 3.75
N TYR A 542 -4.82 18.82 2.87
CA TYR A 542 -5.00 18.52 1.45
C TYR A 542 -5.29 17.03 1.28
N TYR A 543 -4.51 16.12 1.87
CA TYR A 543 -4.71 14.67 1.78
C TYR A 543 -6.06 14.24 2.37
N LYS A 544 -6.44 14.81 3.50
CA LYS A 544 -7.76 14.57 4.10
C LYS A 544 -8.92 14.87 3.14
N ARG A 545 -8.80 15.92 2.34
CA ARG A 545 -9.81 16.29 1.33
C ARG A 545 -9.84 15.34 0.12
N GLN A 546 -8.74 14.63 -0.18
CA GLN A 546 -8.67 13.67 -1.28
C GLN A 546 -9.28 12.32 -0.92
N TYR A 547 -9.39 11.97 0.39
CA TYR A 547 -9.75 10.64 0.88
C TYR A 547 -10.92 9.99 0.12
N THR A 548 -12.06 10.67 0.02
CA THR A 548 -13.28 10.06 -0.54
C THR A 548 -13.11 9.68 -2.02
N LYS A 549 -12.58 10.58 -2.85
CA LYS A 549 -12.42 10.28 -4.28
C LYS A 549 -11.33 9.25 -4.55
N GLU A 550 -10.26 9.26 -3.77
CA GLU A 550 -9.19 8.27 -3.83
C GLU A 550 -9.72 6.88 -3.45
N ALA A 551 -10.47 6.78 -2.36
CA ALA A 551 -11.07 5.52 -1.91
C ALA A 551 -12.08 4.96 -2.92
N ILE A 552 -12.92 5.81 -3.52
CA ILE A 552 -13.88 5.40 -4.56
C ILE A 552 -13.12 4.91 -5.80
N GLY A 553 -12.07 5.62 -6.26
CA GLY A 553 -11.28 5.22 -7.42
C GLY A 553 -10.63 3.85 -7.23
N LEU A 554 -9.99 3.61 -6.06
CA LEU A 554 -9.39 2.30 -5.74
C LEU A 554 -10.45 1.19 -5.61
N ALA A 555 -11.58 1.47 -4.96
CA ALA A 555 -12.66 0.49 -4.86
C ALA A 555 -13.19 0.10 -6.24
N LEU A 556 -13.39 1.09 -7.14
CA LEU A 556 -13.83 0.84 -8.51
C LEU A 556 -12.82 -0.03 -9.28
N HIS A 557 -11.50 0.23 -9.14
CA HIS A 557 -10.47 -0.63 -9.74
C HIS A 557 -10.65 -2.10 -9.35
N TRP A 558 -10.76 -2.37 -8.04
CA TRP A 558 -10.86 -3.75 -7.56
C TRP A 558 -12.18 -4.42 -7.95
N VAL A 559 -13.28 -3.66 -7.99
CA VAL A 559 -14.58 -4.18 -8.48
C VAL A 559 -14.50 -4.53 -9.96
N LEU A 560 -14.00 -3.63 -10.81
CA LEU A 560 -13.86 -3.89 -12.25
C LEU A 560 -12.93 -5.08 -12.52
N LYS A 561 -11.82 -5.15 -11.81
CA LYS A 561 -10.85 -6.23 -11.93
C LYS A 561 -11.43 -7.57 -11.47
N ALA A 562 -12.05 -7.61 -10.30
CA ALA A 562 -12.71 -8.82 -9.81
C ALA A 562 -13.80 -9.28 -10.78
N THR A 563 -14.65 -8.35 -11.25
CA THR A 563 -15.69 -8.66 -12.23
C THR A 563 -15.09 -9.24 -13.51
N PHE A 564 -14.04 -8.63 -14.07
CA PHE A 564 -13.39 -9.11 -15.28
C PHE A 564 -12.86 -10.55 -15.11
N TYR A 565 -12.06 -10.80 -14.06
CA TYR A 565 -11.48 -12.12 -13.85
C TYR A 565 -12.53 -13.18 -13.42
N CYS A 566 -13.61 -12.75 -12.74
CA CYS A 566 -14.68 -13.64 -12.33
C CYS A 566 -15.66 -13.99 -13.46
N SER A 567 -15.92 -13.07 -14.40
CA SER A 567 -16.94 -13.29 -15.43
C SER A 567 -16.39 -13.72 -16.79
N ALA A 568 -15.12 -13.40 -17.10
CA ALA A 568 -14.56 -13.59 -18.43
C ALA A 568 -13.61 -14.81 -18.54
N MET A 569 -13.28 -15.48 -17.42
CA MET A 569 -12.36 -16.60 -17.42
C MET A 569 -13.07 -17.95 -17.31
N PRO A 570 -12.55 -19.00 -17.96
CA PRO A 570 -13.22 -20.31 -17.99
C PRO A 570 -13.12 -21.07 -16.66
N SER A 571 -12.18 -20.71 -15.79
CA SER A 571 -11.99 -21.30 -14.48
C SER A 571 -11.25 -20.36 -13.54
N PHE A 572 -11.40 -20.60 -12.25
CA PHE A 572 -10.66 -19.85 -11.20
C PHE A 572 -9.12 -19.95 -11.40
N ALA A 573 -8.61 -21.14 -11.70
CA ALA A 573 -7.18 -21.33 -11.91
C ALA A 573 -6.66 -20.53 -13.11
N THR A 574 -7.39 -20.51 -14.22
CA THR A 574 -7.07 -19.64 -15.37
C THR A 574 -7.15 -18.17 -14.99
N GLY A 575 -8.20 -17.76 -14.29
CA GLY A 575 -8.37 -16.39 -13.81
C GLY A 575 -7.22 -15.97 -12.90
N LEU A 576 -6.86 -16.78 -11.93
CA LEU A 576 -5.73 -16.54 -11.02
C LEU A 576 -4.40 -16.48 -11.78
N GLY A 577 -4.16 -17.42 -12.70
CA GLY A 577 -2.96 -17.42 -13.53
C GLY A 577 -2.84 -16.17 -14.39
N CYS A 578 -3.92 -15.76 -15.06
CA CYS A 578 -3.97 -14.53 -15.85
C CYS A 578 -3.77 -13.28 -14.99
N PHE A 579 -4.39 -13.23 -13.82
CA PHE A 579 -4.20 -12.16 -12.85
C PHE A 579 -2.72 -12.05 -12.44
N LEU A 580 -2.10 -13.15 -12.04
CA LEU A 580 -0.69 -13.14 -11.63
C LEU A 580 0.23 -12.73 -12.79
N ILE A 581 0.04 -13.27 -14.00
CA ILE A 581 0.84 -12.92 -15.19
C ILE A 581 0.74 -11.42 -15.46
N SER A 582 -0.46 -10.86 -15.53
CA SER A 582 -0.64 -9.44 -15.83
C SER A 582 -0.06 -8.52 -14.75
N GLU A 583 -0.22 -8.87 -13.47
CA GLU A 583 0.34 -8.09 -12.36
C GLU A 583 1.86 -8.15 -12.30
N LEU A 584 2.44 -9.35 -12.40
CA LEU A 584 3.89 -9.53 -12.31
C LEU A 584 4.60 -8.93 -13.52
N LEU A 585 4.06 -9.09 -14.73
CA LEU A 585 4.64 -8.49 -15.94
C LEU A 585 4.54 -6.96 -15.91
N GLY A 586 3.37 -6.43 -15.57
CA GLY A 586 3.19 -4.98 -15.43
C GLY A 586 4.05 -4.40 -14.31
N GLY A 587 4.17 -5.10 -13.18
CA GLY A 587 5.03 -4.75 -12.06
C GLY A 587 6.51 -4.73 -12.43
N PHE A 588 6.99 -5.78 -13.06
CA PHE A 588 8.37 -5.88 -13.56
C PHE A 588 8.68 -4.79 -14.57
N GLY A 589 7.77 -4.56 -15.54
CA GLY A 589 7.95 -3.56 -16.59
C GLY A 589 8.07 -2.14 -16.06
N ILE A 590 7.32 -1.77 -14.99
CA ILE A 590 7.46 -0.48 -14.34
C ILE A 590 8.74 -0.45 -13.50
N ALA A 591 8.95 -1.47 -12.68
CA ALA A 591 10.05 -1.52 -11.73
C ALA A 591 11.41 -1.43 -12.39
N ILE A 592 11.66 -2.21 -13.44
CA ILE A 592 12.97 -2.24 -14.10
C ILE A 592 13.38 -0.84 -14.61
N VAL A 593 12.43 -0.03 -15.09
CA VAL A 593 12.69 1.33 -15.53
C VAL A 593 13.10 2.21 -14.35
N VAL A 594 12.28 2.21 -13.29
CA VAL A 594 12.56 3.04 -12.09
C VAL A 594 13.88 2.64 -11.44
N PHE A 595 14.12 1.33 -11.26
CA PHE A 595 15.32 0.86 -10.57
C PHE A 595 16.61 1.09 -11.37
N LEU A 596 16.57 1.03 -12.71
CA LEU A 596 17.77 1.28 -13.52
C LEU A 596 18.25 2.73 -13.46
N ASN A 597 17.35 3.68 -13.29
CA ASN A 597 17.65 5.09 -13.46
C ASN A 597 18.29 5.76 -12.21
N HIS A 598 18.15 5.17 -11.01
CA HIS A 598 18.58 5.77 -9.74
C HIS A 598 19.40 4.84 -8.86
N TYR A 599 19.01 3.57 -8.77
CA TYR A 599 19.51 2.69 -7.72
C TYR A 599 20.95 2.20 -7.91
N PRO A 600 21.51 2.10 -9.15
CA PRO A 600 22.93 1.75 -9.34
C PRO A 600 23.93 2.88 -8.99
N LEU A 601 23.42 3.98 -8.44
CA LEU A 601 24.21 5.13 -8.02
C LEU A 601 24.33 5.17 -6.50
N ASP A 602 25.45 5.75 -6.01
CA ASP A 602 25.68 5.94 -4.59
C ASP A 602 24.57 6.79 -3.96
N LYS A 603 24.27 6.54 -2.70
CA LYS A 603 23.32 7.34 -1.93
C LYS A 603 24.07 8.49 -1.25
N VAL A 604 23.45 9.65 -1.20
CA VAL A 604 24.10 10.92 -0.83
C VAL A 604 23.72 11.29 0.60
N GLU A 605 24.71 11.75 1.36
CA GLU A 605 24.47 12.37 2.66
C GLU A 605 23.98 13.81 2.51
N GLU A 606 23.27 14.30 3.51
CA GLU A 606 22.69 15.65 3.55
C GLU A 606 23.71 16.77 3.29
N THR A 607 24.93 16.63 3.79
CA THR A 607 26.02 17.60 3.60
C THR A 607 26.45 17.74 2.14
N VAL A 608 26.56 16.63 1.42
CA VAL A 608 26.92 16.61 -0.02
C VAL A 608 25.78 17.17 -0.86
N TRP A 609 24.52 16.88 -0.48
CA TRP A 609 23.35 17.46 -1.12
C TRP A 609 23.32 18.98 -1.03
N ASP A 610 23.65 19.54 0.15
CA ASP A 610 23.74 20.98 0.36
C ASP A 610 24.87 21.65 -0.46
N GLU A 611 25.97 20.93 -0.73
CA GLU A 611 27.07 21.43 -1.52
C GLU A 611 26.80 21.48 -3.02
N HIS A 612 26.12 20.46 -3.57
CA HIS A 612 25.89 20.33 -5.01
C HIS A 612 24.87 21.33 -5.56
N GLY A 613 23.89 21.73 -4.78
CA GLY A 613 22.71 22.45 -5.26
C GLY A 613 21.79 21.56 -6.11
N PHE A 614 20.60 22.07 -6.49
CA PHE A 614 19.55 21.26 -7.10
C PHE A 614 19.97 20.62 -8.43
N SER A 615 20.43 21.42 -9.42
CA SER A 615 20.67 20.91 -10.77
C SER A 615 21.81 19.90 -10.84
N ALA A 616 22.91 20.18 -10.14
CA ALA A 616 24.05 19.28 -10.11
C ALA A 616 23.71 17.99 -9.36
N SER A 617 22.96 18.07 -8.24
CA SER A 617 22.47 16.89 -7.51
C SER A 617 21.60 16.01 -8.42
N GLN A 618 20.61 16.57 -9.14
CA GLN A 618 19.80 15.78 -10.05
C GLN A 618 20.63 15.06 -11.12
N ILE A 619 21.66 15.70 -11.69
CA ILE A 619 22.55 15.08 -12.69
C ILE A 619 23.44 13.98 -12.08
N HIS A 620 23.92 14.19 -10.85
CA HIS A 620 24.75 13.19 -10.16
C HIS A 620 23.97 11.96 -9.73
N GLU A 621 22.71 12.15 -9.28
CA GLU A 621 21.89 11.13 -8.64
C GLU A 621 20.94 10.41 -9.61
N THR A 622 21.01 10.75 -10.91
CA THR A 622 20.23 10.10 -11.95
C THR A 622 21.10 9.62 -13.10
N LEU A 623 20.60 8.67 -13.86
CA LEU A 623 21.19 8.27 -15.12
C LEU A 623 20.12 7.98 -16.18
N ASN A 624 20.46 8.29 -17.42
CA ASN A 624 19.65 7.93 -18.57
C ASN A 624 19.92 6.49 -18.99
N ILE A 625 19.02 5.91 -19.78
CA ILE A 625 19.29 4.69 -20.53
C ILE A 625 19.39 5.06 -22.01
N LYS A 626 20.35 4.44 -22.72
CA LYS A 626 20.62 4.74 -24.12
C LYS A 626 19.34 4.76 -24.96
N PRO A 627 19.04 5.86 -25.66
CA PRO A 627 17.84 6.01 -26.46
C PRO A 627 17.73 5.01 -27.61
N GLY A 628 16.49 4.74 -28.04
CA GLY A 628 16.17 3.90 -29.18
C GLY A 628 14.66 3.69 -29.28
N LEU A 629 14.14 3.40 -30.45
CA LEU A 629 12.68 3.28 -30.67
C LEU A 629 11.98 2.36 -29.66
N LEU A 630 12.56 1.17 -29.41
CA LEU A 630 12.01 0.22 -28.44
C LEU A 630 12.23 0.71 -27.00
N THR A 631 13.41 1.24 -26.68
CA THR A 631 13.73 1.77 -25.37
C THR A 631 12.78 2.91 -25.01
N ASP A 632 12.60 3.88 -25.91
CA ASP A 632 11.75 5.06 -25.69
C ASP A 632 10.28 4.64 -25.51
N TRP A 633 9.82 3.58 -26.18
CA TRP A 633 8.47 3.07 -26.04
C TRP A 633 8.30 2.30 -24.73
N VAL A 634 9.23 1.36 -24.41
CA VAL A 634 9.19 0.54 -23.18
C VAL A 634 9.36 1.42 -21.95
N PHE A 635 10.33 2.32 -21.95
CA PHE A 635 10.59 3.23 -20.84
C PHE A 635 9.59 4.39 -20.77
N GLY A 636 8.77 4.57 -21.79
CA GLY A 636 7.79 5.66 -21.87
C GLY A 636 8.43 7.04 -21.83
N GLY A 637 9.66 7.19 -22.32
CA GLY A 637 10.43 8.44 -22.29
C GLY A 637 11.22 8.66 -20.98
N LEU A 638 11.03 7.82 -19.95
CA LEU A 638 11.80 7.88 -18.69
C LEU A 638 13.23 7.32 -18.83
N ASN A 639 13.62 6.87 -20.01
CA ASN A 639 15.04 6.69 -20.36
C ASN A 639 15.82 8.01 -20.50
N TYR A 640 15.12 9.15 -20.48
CA TYR A 640 15.68 10.51 -20.33
C TYR A 640 15.46 11.01 -18.91
N GLN A 641 15.96 10.26 -17.93
CA GLN A 641 15.64 10.49 -16.52
C GLN A 641 16.30 11.76 -15.99
N ILE A 642 17.50 12.09 -16.44
CA ILE A 642 18.20 13.33 -16.06
C ILE A 642 17.35 14.55 -16.43
N GLU A 643 16.85 14.61 -17.67
CA GLU A 643 16.01 15.70 -18.15
C GLU A 643 14.66 15.73 -17.43
N HIS A 644 14.09 14.55 -17.14
CA HIS A 644 12.86 14.43 -16.39
C HIS A 644 13.01 14.95 -14.94
N HIS A 645 14.12 14.66 -14.27
CA HIS A 645 14.39 15.16 -12.94
C HIS A 645 14.68 16.65 -12.89
N LEU A 646 15.38 17.17 -13.91
CA LEU A 646 15.63 18.61 -14.03
C LEU A 646 14.32 19.39 -14.27
N TRP A 647 13.37 18.84 -15.05
CA TRP A 647 12.09 19.50 -15.37
C TRP A 647 10.93 18.49 -15.41
N PRO A 648 10.41 18.06 -14.23
CA PRO A 648 9.38 17.02 -14.16
C PRO A 648 8.07 17.35 -14.87
N ASN A 649 7.79 18.64 -15.08
CA ASN A 649 6.61 19.13 -15.77
C ASN A 649 6.80 19.32 -17.29
N MET A 650 7.98 19.01 -17.84
CA MET A 650 8.20 19.02 -19.29
C MET A 650 7.51 17.82 -19.94
N PRO A 651 6.66 18.02 -20.99
CA PRO A 651 6.05 16.92 -21.72
C PRO A 651 7.08 15.94 -22.28
N ARG A 652 6.83 14.64 -22.12
CA ARG A 652 7.78 13.57 -22.50
C ARG A 652 8.31 13.65 -23.93
N HIS A 653 7.45 14.09 -24.87
CA HIS A 653 7.86 14.20 -26.29
C HIS A 653 8.97 15.23 -26.54
N ASN A 654 9.23 16.13 -25.58
CA ASN A 654 10.27 17.14 -25.68
C ASN A 654 11.60 16.73 -25.01
N LEU A 655 11.61 15.64 -24.19
CA LEU A 655 12.79 15.23 -23.44
C LEU A 655 13.96 14.84 -24.34
N THR A 656 13.69 14.24 -25.52
CA THR A 656 14.74 13.92 -26.50
C THR A 656 15.47 15.18 -27.00
N ALA A 657 14.75 16.26 -27.28
CA ALA A 657 15.35 17.52 -27.69
C ALA A 657 16.09 18.20 -26.52
N ALA A 658 15.51 18.16 -25.32
CA ALA A 658 16.15 18.68 -24.11
C ALA A 658 17.47 17.98 -23.79
N SER A 659 17.56 16.67 -24.03
CA SER A 659 18.76 15.88 -23.72
C SER A 659 20.00 16.35 -24.48
N LEU A 660 19.84 16.87 -25.68
CA LEU A 660 20.96 17.39 -26.48
C LEU A 660 21.58 18.65 -25.84
N GLU A 661 20.76 19.53 -25.28
CA GLU A 661 21.21 20.75 -24.62
C GLU A 661 21.75 20.45 -23.21
N VAL A 662 21.14 19.50 -22.49
CA VAL A 662 21.66 19.05 -21.18
C VAL A 662 23.04 18.40 -21.32
N GLN A 663 23.28 17.62 -22.38
CA GLN A 663 24.62 17.09 -22.65
C GLN A 663 25.67 18.19 -22.83
N LYS A 664 25.33 19.28 -23.54
CA LYS A 664 26.22 20.44 -23.70
C LYS A 664 26.47 21.13 -22.37
N LEU A 665 25.44 21.31 -21.55
CA LEU A 665 25.55 21.87 -20.21
C LEU A 665 26.50 21.01 -19.34
N CYS A 666 26.29 19.70 -19.32
CA CYS A 666 27.12 18.76 -18.58
C CYS A 666 28.57 18.79 -19.04
N ALA A 667 28.83 18.82 -20.35
CA ALA A 667 30.17 18.91 -20.92
C ALA A 667 30.87 20.22 -20.55
N LYS A 668 30.14 21.36 -20.57
CA LYS A 668 30.67 22.68 -20.19
C LYS A 668 31.15 22.71 -18.72
N HIS A 669 30.39 22.07 -17.81
CA HIS A 669 30.64 22.16 -16.38
C HIS A 669 31.28 20.88 -15.79
N ASN A 670 31.74 19.97 -16.64
CA ASN A 670 32.31 18.68 -16.25
C ASN A 670 31.38 17.84 -15.33
N LEU A 671 30.06 17.90 -15.55
CA LEU A 671 29.06 17.11 -14.85
C LEU A 671 28.86 15.74 -15.53
N PRO A 672 28.59 14.66 -14.78
CA PRO A 672 28.53 13.31 -15.33
C PRO A 672 27.20 13.06 -16.06
N TYR A 673 27.19 13.09 -17.39
CA TYR A 673 26.02 12.65 -18.17
C TYR A 673 26.14 11.16 -18.49
N ARG A 674 25.39 10.32 -17.76
CA ARG A 674 25.46 8.85 -17.84
C ARG A 674 24.28 8.30 -18.65
N ALA A 675 24.54 7.49 -19.69
CA ALA A 675 23.50 6.86 -20.52
C ALA A 675 23.95 5.44 -20.98
N PRO A 676 24.08 4.46 -20.08
CA PRO A 676 24.43 3.08 -20.46
C PRO A 676 23.31 2.42 -21.28
N ALA A 677 23.67 1.36 -22.02
CA ALA A 677 22.67 0.47 -22.60
C ALA A 677 21.95 -0.35 -21.50
N ILE A 678 20.78 -0.92 -21.81
CA ILE A 678 19.95 -1.65 -20.82
C ILE A 678 20.73 -2.77 -20.14
N ILE A 679 21.41 -3.65 -20.88
CA ILE A 679 22.13 -4.81 -20.30
C ILE A 679 23.25 -4.39 -19.35
N PRO A 680 24.18 -3.48 -19.72
CA PRO A 680 25.15 -2.92 -18.80
C PRO A 680 24.52 -2.22 -17.59
N GLY A 681 23.39 -1.54 -17.76
CA GLY A 681 22.65 -0.93 -16.66
C GLY A 681 22.15 -1.97 -15.65
N VAL A 682 21.53 -3.07 -16.12
CA VAL A 682 21.10 -4.18 -15.27
C VAL A 682 22.29 -4.84 -14.55
N GLN A 683 23.40 -5.07 -15.26
CA GLN A 683 24.60 -5.65 -14.65
C GLN A 683 25.14 -4.76 -13.54
N LYS A 684 25.20 -3.44 -13.76
CA LYS A 684 25.62 -2.49 -12.73
C LYS A 684 24.70 -2.50 -11.51
N LEU A 685 23.37 -2.55 -11.73
CA LEU A 685 22.38 -2.62 -10.65
C LEU A 685 22.55 -3.87 -9.80
N VAL A 686 22.70 -5.04 -10.44
CA VAL A 686 22.90 -6.33 -9.72
C VAL A 686 24.24 -6.36 -8.99
N SER A 687 25.32 -5.83 -9.60
CA SER A 687 26.62 -5.68 -8.93
C SER A 687 26.53 -4.81 -7.68
N PHE A 688 25.91 -3.65 -7.79
CA PHE A 688 25.68 -2.75 -6.67
C PHE A 688 24.91 -3.40 -5.52
N LEU A 689 23.83 -4.13 -5.83
CA LEU A 689 23.10 -4.92 -4.82
C LEU A 689 23.99 -5.98 -4.16
N GLY A 690 24.90 -6.61 -4.92
CA GLY A 690 25.87 -7.58 -4.42
C GLY A 690 26.91 -6.92 -3.48
N GLU A 691 27.36 -5.73 -3.79
CA GLU A 691 28.31 -4.95 -2.95
C GLU A 691 27.66 -4.62 -1.58
N ILE A 692 26.43 -4.10 -1.58
CA ILE A 692 25.68 -3.85 -0.34
C ILE A 692 25.39 -5.15 0.43
N ALA A 693 25.11 -6.25 -0.27
CA ALA A 693 24.90 -7.56 0.36
C ALA A 693 26.14 -8.09 1.06
N GLN A 694 27.34 -7.84 0.49
CA GLN A 694 28.60 -8.21 1.13
C GLN A 694 28.83 -7.45 2.45
N LEU A 695 28.48 -6.16 2.50
CA LEU A 695 28.54 -5.39 3.75
C LEU A 695 27.63 -5.98 4.83
N ALA A 696 26.44 -6.46 4.45
CA ALA A 696 25.51 -7.10 5.38
C ALA A 696 25.98 -8.48 5.87
N ALA A 697 26.91 -9.12 5.16
CA ALA A 697 27.47 -10.42 5.51
C ALA A 697 28.60 -10.36 6.55
N VAL A 698 29.20 -9.16 6.73
CA VAL A 698 30.28 -8.97 7.73
C VAL A 698 29.67 -8.97 9.13
N PRO A 699 30.12 -9.83 10.06
CA PRO A 699 29.71 -9.76 11.47
C PRO A 699 30.07 -8.40 12.09
N GLU A 700 29.25 -7.91 13.00
CA GLU A 700 29.54 -6.70 13.79
C GLU A 700 30.75 -6.88 14.70
#